data_5f66633dd37c844690163d63fc165535
#
_entry.id   5f66633dd37c844690163d63fc165535
#
_cell.length_a   1.000
_cell.length_b   1.000
_cell.length_c   1.000
_cell.angle_alpha   90.00
_cell.angle_beta   90.00
_cell.angle_gamma   90.00
#
_symmetry.space_group_name_H-M   'P 1'
#
loop_
_entity.id
_entity.type
_entity.pdbx_description
1 polymer ?
#
loop_
_entity_poly.entity_id
_entity_poly.type
_entity_poly.pdbx_seq_one_letter_code
_entity_poly.pdbx_strand_id
1 'polypeptide(L)'
;MRSPSAAPIRHDLVLVGGGHAHIQVLKRWAMASVAGARLTLVVDRPVAVYSGMVPGFVAGQYSRDDLEIDLRPLALRAGARCIVAPAIGLDTGTRRLVLDGRPPIAYDTVSFDVGSTVAGLELPGVREHAIPTRPIGEFVRRVDEILAVARARDAARLVVAGAGAGGVEVAFALAARLRGERRGHGEVLLLESGPRVLPGYAASAAARVLAAAAARGIVIRTGARVTRVETGAVHLEGGERLPADGVVWVAGAAALPLFDGAGLETDGGGFVRIRPTLQCLGHDEVFAVGDCAAWTAGPGLAKAGVYAVRQGPVLTHNLMARIGGGHLRSYRPQRDFLSLLNLGDGGAIGTKWSVSVEGRAVFALKDWIDRRFVRRFQVLDREGAITPDFAAAPMPGGDMLCGGCAAKVGESSLTRALERLGVPSHPAVVLGLAQPDDAAAVETERGEIVAATVDSFRAFADDPYLVGRVAAVNAVSDLWAKGVTPRFALAQVSVPEAEPARAEETLYQVMAGARAALEADGVTLVGGHTTTGLELVVGFAVWGFAASADTLIRIGGAAPGDQLILTKPLGTGVILQADMRARARGEWVEAATATMLRSNAAAARAMVPLRPSAATDVTGFGLAGHLGEMLRTSKASGVLHLAALPALPGAVALLGRGIRSTAHPENARARRAMLVEPDAARHASLDLLFDPQTSGGLLVAVPRERGPALLSALRAAGDEAAAVIGEVAPPRPDGALIRVVATG
;
A
#
# COMPACT_ATOMS: atom_id res chain seq x y z
N MET A 1 13.61 -11.70 0.50
CA MET A 1 15.03 -12.07 0.79
C MET A 1 15.35 -13.40 0.12
N ARG A 2 16.54 -13.55 -0.45
CA ARG A 2 16.92 -14.78 -1.15
C ARG A 2 17.64 -15.73 -0.19
N SER A 3 17.50 -17.04 -0.41
CA SER A 3 18.33 -18.06 0.26
C SER A 3 19.82 -17.79 -0.03
N PRO A 4 20.73 -18.04 0.91
CA PRO A 4 22.18 -17.90 0.72
C PRO A 4 22.76 -18.69 -0.47
N SER A 5 22.00 -19.67 -1.00
CA SER A 5 22.39 -20.48 -2.15
C SER A 5 21.89 -19.93 -3.50
N ALA A 6 21.24 -18.75 -3.55
CA ALA A 6 20.74 -18.19 -4.80
C ALA A 6 21.87 -17.63 -5.65
N ALA A 7 21.83 -17.86 -6.98
CA ALA A 7 22.80 -17.31 -7.92
C ALA A 7 22.89 -15.76 -7.78
N PRO A 8 24.09 -15.17 -7.92
CA PRO A 8 24.26 -13.73 -7.85
C PRO A 8 23.39 -13.03 -8.90
N ILE A 9 22.84 -11.88 -8.51
CA ILE A 9 22.00 -11.09 -9.42
C ILE A 9 22.89 -10.42 -10.47
N ARG A 10 22.54 -10.66 -11.73
CA ARG A 10 23.24 -10.11 -12.90
C ARG A 10 22.34 -9.24 -13.78
N HIS A 11 21.01 -9.31 -13.57
CA HIS A 11 20.04 -8.61 -14.41
C HIS A 11 18.86 -8.09 -13.60
N ASP A 12 18.56 -6.79 -13.72
CA ASP A 12 17.42 -6.15 -13.11
C ASP A 12 16.29 -5.95 -14.13
N LEU A 13 15.20 -6.71 -13.97
CA LEU A 13 13.98 -6.55 -14.73
C LEU A 13 12.98 -5.75 -13.89
N VAL A 14 12.55 -4.58 -14.42
CA VAL A 14 11.56 -3.73 -13.78
C VAL A 14 10.24 -3.76 -14.57
N LEU A 15 9.15 -4.14 -13.92
CA LEU A 15 7.80 -4.03 -14.44
C LEU A 15 7.14 -2.78 -13.84
N VAL A 16 6.67 -1.86 -14.68
CA VAL A 16 6.01 -0.62 -14.28
C VAL A 16 4.53 -0.71 -14.60
N GLY A 17 3.71 -0.65 -13.56
CA GLY A 17 2.26 -0.84 -13.65
C GLY A 17 1.79 -2.29 -13.45
N GLY A 18 0.63 -2.42 -12.84
CA GLY A 18 -0.05 -3.69 -12.57
C GLY A 18 -1.08 -4.09 -13.63
N GLY A 19 -0.83 -3.75 -14.90
CA GLY A 19 -1.77 -4.02 -15.99
C GLY A 19 -1.94 -5.51 -16.32
N HIS A 20 -2.87 -5.80 -17.23
CA HIS A 20 -3.29 -7.17 -17.57
C HIS A 20 -2.20 -8.05 -18.18
N ALA A 21 -1.14 -7.46 -18.74
CA ALA A 21 0.00 -8.21 -19.24
C ALA A 21 1.00 -8.53 -18.12
N HIS A 22 1.30 -7.56 -17.23
CA HIS A 22 2.27 -7.74 -16.17
C HIS A 22 1.82 -8.77 -15.10
N ILE A 23 0.52 -8.86 -14.77
CA ILE A 23 0.03 -9.92 -13.87
C ILE A 23 0.30 -11.32 -14.43
N GLN A 24 0.29 -11.49 -15.76
CA GLN A 24 0.64 -12.75 -16.41
C GLN A 24 2.15 -13.04 -16.33
N VAL A 25 2.97 -11.99 -16.49
CA VAL A 25 4.43 -12.09 -16.28
C VAL A 25 4.72 -12.56 -14.86
N LEU A 26 4.11 -11.91 -13.83
CA LEU A 26 4.28 -12.28 -12.43
C LEU A 26 3.88 -13.73 -12.17
N LYS A 27 2.71 -14.16 -12.65
CA LYS A 27 2.25 -15.56 -12.48
C LYS A 27 3.21 -16.54 -13.12
N ARG A 28 3.68 -16.28 -14.34
CA ARG A 28 4.64 -17.15 -15.03
C ARG A 28 5.98 -17.18 -14.34
N TRP A 29 6.45 -16.03 -13.84
CA TRP A 29 7.70 -15.92 -13.10
C TRP A 29 7.68 -16.71 -11.79
N ALA A 30 6.53 -16.73 -11.10
CA ALA A 30 6.31 -17.57 -9.92
C ALA A 30 6.49 -19.08 -10.21
N MET A 31 6.23 -19.50 -11.45
CA MET A 31 6.37 -20.90 -11.88
C MET A 31 7.76 -21.24 -12.41
N ALA A 32 8.42 -20.29 -13.07
CA ALA A 32 9.72 -20.49 -13.69
C ALA A 32 10.44 -19.12 -13.82
N SER A 33 11.26 -18.79 -12.83
CA SER A 33 12.12 -17.59 -12.85
C SER A 33 13.39 -17.83 -13.66
N VAL A 34 14.03 -16.73 -14.10
CA VAL A 34 15.35 -16.77 -14.77
C VAL A 34 16.44 -16.62 -13.70
N ALA A 35 17.39 -17.57 -13.66
CA ALA A 35 18.48 -17.53 -12.71
C ALA A 35 19.33 -16.27 -12.88
N GLY A 36 19.75 -15.66 -11.77
CA GLY A 36 20.53 -14.41 -11.79
C GLY A 36 19.73 -13.15 -12.14
N ALA A 37 18.40 -13.25 -12.41
CA ALA A 37 17.57 -12.09 -12.62
C ALA A 37 16.82 -11.70 -11.33
N ARG A 38 16.75 -10.38 -11.07
CA ARG A 38 15.91 -9.79 -10.03
C ARG A 38 14.71 -9.13 -10.68
N LEU A 39 13.51 -9.57 -10.32
CA LEU A 39 12.28 -8.95 -10.76
C LEU A 39 11.84 -7.89 -9.75
N THR A 40 11.50 -6.70 -10.24
CA THR A 40 10.90 -5.61 -9.45
C THR A 40 9.59 -5.20 -10.10
N LEU A 41 8.51 -5.16 -9.31
CA LEU A 41 7.24 -4.58 -9.69
C LEU A 41 7.13 -3.19 -9.07
N VAL A 42 6.87 -2.17 -9.89
CA VAL A 42 6.61 -0.79 -9.46
C VAL A 42 5.17 -0.43 -9.79
N VAL A 43 4.39 -0.05 -8.79
CA VAL A 43 2.97 0.29 -8.93
C VAL A 43 2.61 1.50 -8.07
N ASP A 44 1.61 2.26 -8.50
CA ASP A 44 1.06 3.38 -7.74
C ASP A 44 0.18 2.93 -6.55
N ARG A 45 -0.28 1.67 -6.60
CA ARG A 45 -1.12 1.05 -5.57
C ARG A 45 -0.94 -0.47 -5.55
N PRO A 46 -1.20 -1.15 -4.43
CA PRO A 46 -0.97 -2.59 -4.31
C PRO A 46 -2.02 -3.46 -5.01
N VAL A 47 -3.03 -2.86 -5.66
CA VAL A 47 -4.17 -3.57 -6.25
C VAL A 47 -4.33 -3.20 -7.72
N ALA A 48 -4.51 -4.19 -8.59
CA ALA A 48 -4.91 -4.02 -9.98
C ALA A 48 -6.42 -4.26 -10.14
N VAL A 49 -7.08 -3.37 -10.89
CA VAL A 49 -8.51 -3.48 -11.18
C VAL A 49 -8.72 -4.08 -12.56
N TYR A 50 -9.50 -5.14 -12.66
CA TYR A 50 -9.88 -5.72 -13.94
C TYR A 50 -10.97 -4.90 -14.61
N SER A 51 -10.60 -4.15 -15.64
CA SER A 51 -11.46 -3.16 -16.33
C SER A 51 -12.77 -3.74 -16.87
N GLY A 52 -12.77 -5.00 -17.30
CA GLY A 52 -13.97 -5.67 -17.84
C GLY A 52 -15.12 -5.83 -16.85
N MET A 53 -14.82 -5.81 -15.52
CA MET A 53 -15.83 -5.96 -14.47
C MET A 53 -16.28 -4.63 -13.85
N VAL A 54 -15.62 -3.51 -14.16
CA VAL A 54 -15.96 -2.19 -13.59
C VAL A 54 -17.40 -1.77 -13.82
N PRO A 55 -17.98 -1.91 -15.02
CA PRO A 55 -19.41 -1.59 -15.21
C PRO A 55 -20.33 -2.42 -14.31
N GLY A 56 -20.03 -3.69 -14.13
CA GLY A 56 -20.79 -4.57 -13.23
C GLY A 56 -20.66 -4.17 -11.75
N PHE A 57 -19.48 -3.66 -11.33
CA PHE A 57 -19.29 -3.09 -10.01
C PHE A 57 -20.15 -1.83 -9.81
N VAL A 58 -20.14 -0.91 -10.75
CA VAL A 58 -21.01 0.28 -10.74
C VAL A 58 -22.48 -0.09 -10.64
N ALA A 59 -22.91 -1.12 -11.37
CA ALA A 59 -24.28 -1.65 -11.33
C ALA A 59 -24.63 -2.41 -10.03
N GLY A 60 -23.64 -2.71 -9.16
CA GLY A 60 -23.84 -3.52 -7.95
C GLY A 60 -23.88 -5.03 -8.19
N GLN A 61 -23.45 -5.50 -9.34
CA GLN A 61 -23.38 -6.94 -9.70
C GLN A 61 -22.12 -7.61 -9.13
N TYR A 62 -21.09 -6.82 -8.84
CA TYR A 62 -19.80 -7.27 -8.31
C TYR A 62 -19.40 -6.47 -7.09
N SER A 63 -18.70 -7.12 -6.16
CA SER A 63 -17.98 -6.46 -5.06
C SER A 63 -16.56 -6.06 -5.51
N ARG A 64 -15.85 -5.26 -4.72
CA ARG A 64 -14.43 -4.95 -4.97
C ARG A 64 -13.56 -6.22 -5.07
N ASP A 65 -13.76 -7.18 -4.17
CA ASP A 65 -13.03 -8.46 -4.18
C ASP A 65 -13.22 -9.26 -5.47
N ASP A 66 -14.32 -9.05 -6.23
CA ASP A 66 -14.56 -9.75 -7.48
C ASP A 66 -13.70 -9.25 -8.64
N LEU A 67 -13.34 -7.95 -8.65
CA LEU A 67 -12.64 -7.31 -9.77
C LEU A 67 -11.20 -6.88 -9.43
N GLU A 68 -10.81 -6.90 -8.17
CA GLU A 68 -9.48 -6.51 -7.73
C GLU A 68 -8.55 -7.73 -7.64
N ILE A 69 -7.33 -7.54 -8.14
CA ILE A 69 -6.23 -8.50 -8.05
C ILE A 69 -5.18 -7.87 -7.14
N ASP A 70 -4.92 -8.49 -6.01
CA ASP A 70 -3.89 -8.03 -5.09
C ASP A 70 -2.50 -8.36 -5.67
N LEU A 71 -1.78 -7.31 -6.03
CA LEU A 71 -0.47 -7.41 -6.69
C LEU A 71 0.64 -7.80 -5.73
N ARG A 72 0.51 -7.45 -4.44
CA ARG A 72 1.58 -7.69 -3.48
C ARG A 72 1.80 -9.18 -3.21
N PRO A 73 0.81 -9.99 -2.80
CA PRO A 73 1.01 -11.42 -2.64
C PRO A 73 1.39 -12.11 -3.96
N LEU A 74 0.91 -11.61 -5.12
CA LEU A 74 1.30 -12.14 -6.42
C LEU A 74 2.78 -11.86 -6.73
N ALA A 75 3.28 -10.64 -6.46
CA ALA A 75 4.69 -10.29 -6.61
C ALA A 75 5.59 -11.12 -5.68
N LEU A 76 5.19 -11.28 -4.42
CA LEU A 76 5.96 -12.09 -3.46
C LEU A 76 6.03 -13.56 -3.87
N ARG A 77 4.93 -14.13 -4.40
CA ARG A 77 4.93 -15.48 -4.99
C ARG A 77 5.85 -15.60 -6.20
N ALA A 78 6.01 -14.52 -6.95
CA ALA A 78 7.00 -14.46 -8.03
C ALA A 78 8.44 -14.24 -7.53
N GLY A 79 8.68 -14.06 -6.24
CA GLY A 79 9.97 -13.64 -5.69
C GLY A 79 10.38 -12.25 -6.18
N ALA A 80 9.41 -11.42 -6.53
CA ALA A 80 9.63 -10.08 -7.01
C ALA A 80 9.64 -9.07 -5.85
N ARG A 81 10.54 -8.08 -5.95
CA ARG A 81 10.47 -6.86 -5.14
C ARG A 81 9.20 -6.10 -5.53
N CYS A 82 8.41 -5.65 -4.56
CA CYS A 82 7.23 -4.83 -4.81
C CYS A 82 7.44 -3.42 -4.22
N ILE A 83 7.50 -2.43 -5.11
CA ILE A 83 7.66 -1.02 -4.75
C ILE A 83 6.32 -0.32 -5.04
N VAL A 84 5.70 0.24 -3.99
CA VAL A 84 4.49 1.06 -4.12
C VAL A 84 4.92 2.52 -4.17
N ALA A 85 5.09 3.04 -5.38
CA ALA A 85 5.40 4.43 -5.67
C ALA A 85 5.01 4.74 -7.12
N PRO A 86 4.40 5.92 -7.41
CA PRO A 86 4.13 6.33 -8.79
C PRO A 86 5.42 6.47 -9.59
N ALA A 87 5.46 5.89 -10.78
CA ALA A 87 6.51 6.18 -11.76
C ALA A 87 6.14 7.47 -12.49
N ILE A 88 7.04 8.45 -12.48
CA ILE A 88 6.80 9.80 -13.02
C ILE A 88 7.71 10.18 -14.19
N GLY A 89 8.71 9.34 -14.51
CA GLY A 89 9.61 9.58 -15.63
C GLY A 89 10.52 8.39 -15.91
N LEU A 90 11.17 8.42 -17.05
CA LEU A 90 12.16 7.44 -17.47
C LEU A 90 13.37 8.16 -18.08
N ASP A 91 14.56 7.83 -17.64
CA ASP A 91 15.83 8.22 -18.27
C ASP A 91 16.43 6.99 -18.96
N THR A 92 16.30 6.95 -20.28
CA THR A 92 16.84 5.84 -21.09
C THR A 92 18.36 5.93 -21.24
N GLY A 93 18.95 7.12 -21.15
CA GLY A 93 20.39 7.33 -21.24
C GLY A 93 21.15 6.74 -20.06
N THR A 94 20.68 6.97 -18.85
CA THR A 94 21.25 6.42 -17.61
C THR A 94 20.57 5.14 -17.14
N ARG A 95 19.53 4.67 -17.82
CA ARG A 95 18.71 3.51 -17.48
C ARG A 95 18.13 3.59 -16.05
N ARG A 96 17.48 4.71 -15.75
CA ARG A 96 16.85 4.93 -14.46
C ARG A 96 15.35 5.22 -14.62
N LEU A 97 14.56 4.55 -13.79
CA LEU A 97 13.14 4.83 -13.63
C LEU A 97 12.97 5.85 -12.51
N VAL A 98 12.36 7.00 -12.82
CA VAL A 98 12.10 8.08 -11.87
C VAL A 98 10.79 7.81 -11.13
N LEU A 99 10.84 7.81 -9.81
CA LEU A 99 9.71 7.55 -8.93
C LEU A 99 9.38 8.79 -8.10
N ASP A 100 8.10 8.95 -7.79
CA ASP A 100 7.64 10.05 -6.94
C ASP A 100 8.10 9.87 -5.49
N GLY A 101 8.60 10.96 -4.88
CA GLY A 101 8.97 11.01 -3.47
C GLY A 101 10.15 10.13 -3.05
N ARG A 102 10.95 9.60 -4.01
CA ARG A 102 12.11 8.76 -3.72
C ARG A 102 13.15 8.80 -4.84
N PRO A 103 14.40 8.36 -4.60
CA PRO A 103 15.42 8.26 -5.64
C PRO A 103 14.99 7.34 -6.80
N PRO A 104 15.45 7.63 -8.02
CA PRO A 104 15.27 6.75 -9.16
C PRO A 104 15.89 5.37 -8.93
N ILE A 105 15.32 4.34 -9.56
CA ILE A 105 15.86 2.98 -9.52
C ILE A 105 16.49 2.59 -10.86
N ALA A 106 17.59 1.86 -10.82
CA ALA A 106 18.27 1.35 -12.02
C ALA A 106 17.57 0.12 -12.59
N TYR A 107 17.67 -0.08 -13.92
CA TYR A 107 17.19 -1.27 -14.62
C TYR A 107 18.14 -1.71 -15.72
N ASP A 108 18.17 -3.01 -16.01
CA ASP A 108 18.77 -3.58 -17.23
C ASP A 108 17.71 -3.79 -18.32
N THR A 109 16.49 -4.11 -17.91
CA THR A 109 15.30 -4.18 -18.77
C THR A 109 14.10 -3.60 -18.03
N VAL A 110 13.31 -2.75 -18.71
CA VAL A 110 12.07 -2.19 -18.15
C VAL A 110 10.89 -2.49 -19.07
N SER A 111 9.73 -2.75 -18.49
CA SER A 111 8.47 -2.98 -19.20
C SER A 111 7.36 -2.14 -18.62
N PHE A 112 6.56 -1.50 -19.49
CA PHE A 112 5.44 -0.64 -19.11
C PHE A 112 4.10 -1.30 -19.43
N ASP A 113 3.22 -1.40 -18.45
CA ASP A 113 1.81 -1.78 -18.55
C ASP A 113 0.98 -0.87 -17.63
N VAL A 114 1.13 0.43 -17.84
CA VAL A 114 0.57 1.51 -17.01
C VAL A 114 -0.80 2.01 -17.48
N GLY A 115 -1.28 1.48 -18.62
CA GLY A 115 -2.55 1.90 -19.19
C GLY A 115 -2.49 3.30 -19.81
N SER A 116 -3.56 4.07 -19.67
CA SER A 116 -3.71 5.43 -20.21
C SER A 116 -4.58 6.27 -19.28
N THR A 117 -4.59 7.58 -19.49
CA THR A 117 -5.57 8.49 -18.90
C THR A 117 -6.72 8.75 -19.88
N VAL A 118 -7.63 9.67 -19.55
CA VAL A 118 -8.72 10.12 -20.44
C VAL A 118 -8.34 11.45 -21.07
N ALA A 119 -8.74 11.66 -22.33
CA ALA A 119 -8.57 12.92 -23.03
C ALA A 119 -9.54 13.99 -22.47
N GLY A 120 -9.19 15.28 -22.62
CA GLY A 120 -10.06 16.39 -22.25
C GLY A 120 -10.01 16.77 -20.77
N LEU A 121 -9.08 16.26 -19.99
CA LEU A 121 -8.86 16.68 -18.59
C LEU A 121 -8.37 18.13 -18.49
N GLU A 122 -7.85 18.68 -19.58
CA GLU A 122 -7.41 20.08 -19.71
C GLU A 122 -8.57 21.05 -19.96
N LEU A 123 -9.76 20.56 -20.30
CA LEU A 123 -10.94 21.39 -20.49
C LEU A 123 -11.38 22.05 -19.18
N PRO A 124 -11.87 23.29 -19.22
CA PRO A 124 -12.23 24.02 -18.02
C PRO A 124 -13.20 23.27 -17.10
N GLY A 125 -12.81 23.07 -15.85
CA GLY A 125 -13.61 22.47 -14.79
C GLY A 125 -13.79 20.95 -14.87
N VAL A 126 -13.20 20.26 -15.85
CA VAL A 126 -13.32 18.78 -15.94
C VAL A 126 -12.60 18.09 -14.79
N ARG A 127 -11.40 18.55 -14.43
CA ARG A 127 -10.65 17.95 -13.30
C ARG A 127 -11.33 18.16 -11.96
N GLU A 128 -11.98 19.29 -11.78
CA GLU A 128 -12.59 19.73 -10.52
C GLU A 128 -13.99 19.14 -10.31
N HIS A 129 -14.77 18.99 -11.41
CA HIS A 129 -16.20 18.71 -11.32
C HIS A 129 -16.66 17.42 -12.01
N ALA A 130 -15.74 16.69 -12.65
CA ALA A 130 -16.06 15.40 -13.25
C ALA A 130 -15.23 14.27 -12.62
N ILE A 131 -15.74 13.06 -12.68
CA ILE A 131 -15.01 11.85 -12.26
C ILE A 131 -14.54 11.12 -13.52
N PRO A 132 -13.21 11.13 -13.81
CA PRO A 132 -12.66 10.42 -14.95
C PRO A 132 -12.67 8.90 -14.69
N THR A 133 -12.93 8.11 -15.74
CA THR A 133 -12.90 6.64 -15.64
C THR A 133 -11.50 6.03 -15.71
N ARG A 134 -10.48 6.84 -15.94
CA ARG A 134 -9.07 6.42 -15.94
C ARG A 134 -8.23 7.44 -15.15
N PRO A 135 -7.33 6.98 -14.31
CA PRO A 135 -6.97 5.58 -13.99
C PRO A 135 -8.13 4.80 -13.34
N ILE A 136 -8.33 3.55 -13.79
CA ILE A 136 -9.51 2.75 -13.42
C ILE A 136 -9.64 2.53 -11.90
N GLY A 137 -8.55 2.32 -11.20
CA GLY A 137 -8.57 2.14 -9.74
C GLY A 137 -9.03 3.39 -8.99
N GLU A 138 -8.74 4.60 -9.50
CA GLU A 138 -9.25 5.84 -8.95
C GLU A 138 -10.77 5.95 -9.16
N PHE A 139 -11.23 5.63 -10.35
CA PHE A 139 -12.65 5.61 -10.65
C PHE A 139 -13.43 4.68 -9.72
N VAL A 140 -12.94 3.45 -9.48
CA VAL A 140 -13.58 2.48 -8.58
C VAL A 140 -13.68 3.01 -7.14
N ARG A 141 -12.69 3.75 -6.66
CA ARG A 141 -12.75 4.39 -5.34
C ARG A 141 -13.78 5.52 -5.26
N ARG A 142 -13.97 6.24 -6.37
CA ARG A 142 -14.84 7.43 -6.45
C ARG A 142 -16.27 7.14 -6.92
N VAL A 143 -16.60 5.90 -7.26
CA VAL A 143 -17.98 5.53 -7.67
C VAL A 143 -19.01 5.89 -6.60
N ASP A 144 -18.66 5.72 -5.31
CA ASP A 144 -19.57 6.04 -4.21
C ASP A 144 -19.88 7.55 -4.11
N GLU A 145 -18.99 8.43 -4.56
CA GLU A 145 -19.24 9.88 -4.63
C GLU A 145 -20.39 10.19 -5.62
N ILE A 146 -20.37 9.60 -6.81
CA ILE A 146 -21.46 9.73 -7.80
C ILE A 146 -22.77 9.18 -7.26
N LEU A 147 -22.72 8.03 -6.60
CA LEU A 147 -23.91 7.40 -6.02
C LEU A 147 -24.45 8.21 -4.84
N ALA A 148 -23.60 8.82 -4.03
CA ALA A 148 -24.00 9.71 -2.94
C ALA A 148 -24.73 10.95 -3.47
N VAL A 149 -24.24 11.58 -4.53
CA VAL A 149 -24.92 12.70 -5.20
C VAL A 149 -26.31 12.27 -5.68
N ALA A 150 -26.42 11.09 -6.28
CA ALA A 150 -27.70 10.56 -6.76
C ALA A 150 -28.68 10.27 -5.62
N ARG A 151 -28.20 9.79 -4.46
CA ARG A 151 -29.02 9.50 -3.27
C ARG A 151 -29.53 10.77 -2.55
N ALA A 152 -28.77 11.86 -2.65
CA ALA A 152 -29.10 13.13 -1.98
C ALA A 152 -30.25 13.89 -2.65
N ARG A 153 -30.74 13.45 -3.84
CA ARG A 153 -31.75 14.15 -4.63
C ARG A 153 -32.85 13.21 -5.10
N ASP A 154 -34.10 13.70 -5.12
CA ASP A 154 -35.26 12.91 -5.56
C ASP A 154 -35.25 12.64 -7.08
N ALA A 155 -34.62 13.51 -7.89
CA ALA A 155 -34.49 13.39 -9.34
C ALA A 155 -33.10 13.85 -9.78
N ALA A 156 -32.08 13.00 -9.55
CA ALA A 156 -30.72 13.31 -9.94
C ALA A 156 -30.50 13.11 -11.44
N ARG A 157 -29.80 14.06 -12.08
CA ARG A 157 -29.33 13.92 -13.47
C ARG A 157 -27.84 13.64 -13.49
N LEU A 158 -27.47 12.42 -13.93
CA LEU A 158 -26.09 12.02 -14.13
C LEU A 158 -25.73 12.11 -15.61
N VAL A 159 -24.61 12.78 -15.90
CA VAL A 159 -24.09 12.92 -17.26
C VAL A 159 -22.89 12.00 -17.44
N VAL A 160 -22.89 11.21 -18.51
CA VAL A 160 -21.73 10.43 -18.96
C VAL A 160 -21.23 11.07 -20.26
N ALA A 161 -20.02 11.60 -20.27
CA ALA A 161 -19.41 12.26 -21.41
C ALA A 161 -18.50 11.30 -22.18
N GLY A 162 -18.91 10.89 -23.37
CA GLY A 162 -18.27 9.92 -24.27
C GLY A 162 -19.08 8.62 -24.41
N ALA A 163 -19.53 8.30 -25.61
CA ALA A 163 -20.33 7.11 -25.91
C ALA A 163 -19.56 6.02 -26.68
N GLY A 164 -18.26 5.88 -26.37
CA GLY A 164 -17.50 4.66 -26.66
C GLY A 164 -18.00 3.47 -25.83
N ALA A 165 -17.40 2.29 -25.97
CA ALA A 165 -17.81 1.08 -25.24
C ALA A 165 -17.87 1.29 -23.71
N GLY A 166 -16.84 1.88 -23.11
CA GLY A 166 -16.81 2.14 -21.67
C GLY A 166 -17.90 3.11 -21.20
N GLY A 167 -18.17 4.19 -21.96
CA GLY A 167 -19.21 5.15 -21.61
C GLY A 167 -20.62 4.56 -21.74
N VAL A 168 -20.86 3.75 -22.76
CA VAL A 168 -22.11 3.00 -22.91
C VAL A 168 -22.32 2.09 -21.68
N GLU A 169 -21.34 1.26 -21.34
CA GLU A 169 -21.45 0.35 -20.19
C GLU A 169 -21.64 1.10 -18.86
N VAL A 170 -20.92 2.21 -18.64
CA VAL A 170 -21.07 3.03 -17.42
C VAL A 170 -22.45 3.68 -17.35
N ALA A 171 -23.00 4.19 -18.48
CA ALA A 171 -24.34 4.76 -18.50
C ALA A 171 -25.41 3.71 -18.15
N PHE A 172 -25.32 2.51 -18.72
CA PHE A 172 -26.22 1.40 -18.40
C PHE A 172 -26.08 0.97 -16.93
N ALA A 173 -24.87 0.89 -16.43
CA ALA A 173 -24.58 0.50 -15.05
C ALA A 173 -25.16 1.50 -14.04
N LEU A 174 -24.97 2.81 -14.28
CA LEU A 174 -25.55 3.87 -13.45
C LEU A 174 -27.09 3.84 -13.49
N ALA A 175 -27.68 3.71 -14.68
CA ALA A 175 -29.13 3.62 -14.80
C ALA A 175 -29.71 2.38 -14.09
N ALA A 176 -29.03 1.24 -14.15
CA ALA A 176 -29.41 0.05 -13.40
C ALA A 176 -29.31 0.25 -11.89
N ARG A 177 -28.21 0.87 -11.43
CA ARG A 177 -27.98 1.15 -10.01
C ARG A 177 -29.05 2.09 -9.44
N LEU A 178 -29.34 3.20 -10.14
CA LEU A 178 -30.38 4.16 -9.73
C LEU A 178 -31.75 3.51 -9.59
N ARG A 179 -32.13 2.64 -10.54
CA ARG A 179 -33.41 1.89 -10.45
C ARG A 179 -33.46 0.93 -9.26
N GLY A 180 -32.32 0.32 -8.89
CA GLY A 180 -32.24 -0.63 -7.77
C GLY A 180 -32.33 0.02 -6.39
N GLU A 181 -31.97 1.29 -6.24
CA GLU A 181 -31.88 1.98 -4.94
C GLU A 181 -33.23 2.58 -4.46
N ARG A 182 -34.37 2.31 -5.12
CA ARG A 182 -35.76 2.62 -4.73
C ARG A 182 -36.07 4.08 -4.33
N ARG A 183 -35.22 5.04 -4.58
CA ARG A 183 -35.46 6.46 -4.33
C ARG A 183 -35.23 7.28 -5.59
N GLY A 184 -36.32 7.80 -6.15
CA GLY A 184 -36.32 8.80 -7.18
C GLY A 184 -36.15 8.30 -8.64
N HIS A 185 -36.65 9.10 -9.56
CA HIS A 185 -36.48 8.91 -11.01
C HIS A 185 -35.19 9.61 -11.46
N GLY A 186 -34.01 8.99 -11.19
CA GLY A 186 -32.73 9.52 -11.72
C GLY A 186 -32.66 9.37 -13.23
N GLU A 187 -32.21 10.43 -13.91
CA GLU A 187 -31.95 10.45 -15.34
C GLU A 187 -30.48 10.22 -15.64
N VAL A 188 -30.18 9.36 -16.61
CA VAL A 188 -28.81 9.20 -17.13
C VAL A 188 -28.76 9.73 -18.53
N LEU A 189 -27.93 10.74 -18.77
CA LEU A 189 -27.70 11.37 -20.05
C LEU A 189 -26.31 10.97 -20.57
N LEU A 190 -26.27 10.27 -21.71
CA LEU A 190 -25.03 9.88 -22.39
C LEU A 190 -24.77 10.83 -23.56
N LEU A 191 -23.67 11.56 -23.50
CA LEU A 191 -23.26 12.55 -24.49
C LEU A 191 -22.14 11.98 -25.39
N GLU A 192 -22.27 12.18 -26.70
CA GLU A 192 -21.26 11.79 -27.69
C GLU A 192 -20.93 12.97 -28.60
N SER A 193 -19.67 13.30 -28.76
CA SER A 193 -19.22 14.39 -29.62
C SER A 193 -19.36 14.08 -31.12
N GLY A 194 -19.27 12.79 -31.48
CA GLY A 194 -19.41 12.31 -32.85
C GLY A 194 -20.87 12.11 -33.28
N PRO A 195 -21.08 11.74 -34.54
CA PRO A 195 -22.43 11.58 -35.08
C PRO A 195 -23.13 10.27 -34.66
N ARG A 196 -22.45 9.34 -34.01
CA ARG A 196 -23.02 8.03 -33.62
C ARG A 196 -22.35 7.46 -32.34
N VAL A 197 -23.11 6.68 -31.59
CA VAL A 197 -22.61 5.88 -30.49
C VAL A 197 -21.72 4.75 -31.00
N LEU A 198 -20.85 4.24 -30.12
CA LEU A 198 -19.91 3.15 -30.42
C LEU A 198 -19.09 3.39 -31.69
N PRO A 199 -18.34 4.50 -31.82
CA PRO A 199 -17.48 4.71 -32.97
C PRO A 199 -16.51 3.53 -33.10
N GLY A 200 -16.37 2.98 -34.33
CA GLY A 200 -15.52 1.81 -34.58
C GLY A 200 -16.19 0.44 -34.39
N TYR A 201 -17.44 0.38 -33.89
CA TYR A 201 -18.22 -0.86 -33.83
C TYR A 201 -19.17 -1.00 -35.03
N ALA A 202 -19.65 -2.23 -35.29
CA ALA A 202 -20.64 -2.51 -36.31
C ALA A 202 -21.94 -1.71 -36.09
N ALA A 203 -22.60 -1.31 -37.15
CA ALA A 203 -23.88 -0.58 -37.07
C ALA A 203 -24.95 -1.36 -36.28
N SER A 204 -24.95 -2.70 -36.39
CA SER A 204 -25.84 -3.59 -35.63
C SER A 204 -25.67 -3.45 -34.10
N ALA A 205 -24.43 -3.27 -33.61
CA ALA A 205 -24.19 -3.04 -32.21
C ALA A 205 -24.72 -1.67 -31.75
N ALA A 206 -24.45 -0.61 -32.50
CA ALA A 206 -24.98 0.72 -32.21
C ALA A 206 -26.52 0.77 -32.19
N ALA A 207 -27.18 0.12 -33.15
CA ALA A 207 -28.62 0.04 -33.18
C ALA A 207 -29.21 -0.69 -31.96
N ARG A 208 -28.59 -1.79 -31.53
CA ARG A 208 -28.99 -2.50 -30.30
C ARG A 208 -28.79 -1.65 -29.05
N VAL A 209 -27.65 -0.92 -28.94
CA VAL A 209 -27.41 -0.01 -27.82
C VAL A 209 -28.47 1.08 -27.75
N LEU A 210 -28.85 1.70 -28.90
CA LEU A 210 -29.89 2.72 -28.92
C LEU A 210 -31.27 2.16 -28.50
N ALA A 211 -31.64 0.98 -28.97
CA ALA A 211 -32.90 0.31 -28.59
C ALA A 211 -32.90 -0.06 -27.11
N ALA A 212 -31.77 -0.64 -26.60
CA ALA A 212 -31.62 -1.00 -25.20
C ALA A 212 -31.62 0.23 -24.26
N ALA A 213 -31.04 1.35 -24.69
CA ALA A 213 -31.04 2.60 -23.96
C ALA A 213 -32.44 3.21 -23.83
N ALA A 214 -33.17 3.26 -24.92
CA ALA A 214 -34.57 3.73 -24.95
C ALA A 214 -35.47 2.90 -24.02
N ALA A 215 -35.32 1.56 -24.04
CA ALA A 215 -36.07 0.65 -23.17
C ALA A 215 -35.73 0.84 -21.67
N ARG A 216 -34.61 1.44 -21.33
CA ARG A 216 -34.11 1.66 -19.96
C ARG A 216 -34.16 3.13 -19.52
N GLY A 217 -34.72 4.02 -20.32
CA GLY A 217 -34.83 5.44 -19.99
C GLY A 217 -33.50 6.19 -19.99
N ILE A 218 -32.50 5.71 -20.72
CA ILE A 218 -31.22 6.41 -20.89
C ILE A 218 -31.36 7.34 -22.11
N VAL A 219 -31.11 8.64 -21.88
CA VAL A 219 -31.12 9.63 -22.95
C VAL A 219 -29.76 9.69 -23.62
N ILE A 220 -29.71 9.52 -24.94
CA ILE A 220 -28.45 9.60 -25.70
C ILE A 220 -28.51 10.82 -26.64
N ARG A 221 -27.47 11.66 -26.60
CA ARG A 221 -27.30 12.80 -27.50
C ARG A 221 -25.98 12.66 -28.26
N THR A 222 -26.04 12.57 -29.56
CA THR A 222 -24.89 12.59 -30.48
C THR A 222 -24.67 14.02 -31.01
N GLY A 223 -23.48 14.33 -31.52
CA GLY A 223 -23.08 15.68 -31.89
C GLY A 223 -23.02 16.66 -30.72
N ALA A 224 -22.93 16.15 -29.49
CA ALA A 224 -23.00 16.88 -28.25
C ALA A 224 -21.62 16.94 -27.58
N ARG A 225 -20.70 17.76 -28.11
CA ARG A 225 -19.34 17.92 -27.56
C ARG A 225 -19.39 18.79 -26.32
N VAL A 226 -18.94 18.23 -25.19
CA VAL A 226 -18.75 18.98 -23.95
C VAL A 226 -17.48 19.82 -24.06
N THR A 227 -17.58 21.12 -23.74
CA THR A 227 -16.46 22.08 -23.78
C THR A 227 -16.05 22.57 -22.41
N ARG A 228 -16.93 22.47 -21.40
CA ARG A 228 -16.68 22.90 -20.02
C ARG A 228 -17.58 22.12 -19.07
N VAL A 229 -17.09 21.89 -17.86
CA VAL A 229 -17.88 21.36 -16.73
C VAL A 229 -17.84 22.38 -15.58
N GLU A 230 -18.97 22.59 -14.92
CA GLU A 230 -19.05 23.41 -13.70
C GLU A 230 -19.94 22.71 -12.66
N THR A 231 -19.94 23.22 -11.44
CA THR A 231 -20.84 22.69 -10.41
C THR A 231 -22.28 22.77 -10.88
N GLY A 232 -22.93 21.62 -11.04
CA GLY A 232 -24.33 21.50 -11.41
C GLY A 232 -24.65 21.62 -12.90
N ALA A 233 -23.64 21.68 -13.81
CA ALA A 233 -23.89 21.72 -15.25
C ALA A 233 -22.71 21.31 -16.13
N VAL A 234 -23.04 20.90 -17.36
CA VAL A 234 -22.09 20.78 -18.48
C VAL A 234 -22.45 21.75 -19.59
N HIS A 235 -21.45 22.29 -20.27
CA HIS A 235 -21.62 23.18 -21.42
C HIS A 235 -21.23 22.47 -22.72
N LEU A 236 -22.08 22.56 -23.71
CA LEU A 236 -21.85 22.00 -25.03
C LEU A 236 -21.25 23.02 -26.01
N GLU A 237 -20.62 22.50 -27.04
CA GLU A 237 -20.28 23.30 -28.21
C GLU A 237 -21.56 23.92 -28.78
N GLY A 238 -21.52 25.24 -29.08
CA GLY A 238 -22.72 26.00 -29.45
C GLY A 238 -23.41 26.74 -28.27
N GLY A 239 -22.91 26.59 -27.04
CA GLY A 239 -23.33 27.41 -25.91
C GLY A 239 -24.49 26.85 -25.09
N GLU A 240 -25.04 25.70 -25.46
CA GLU A 240 -26.10 25.06 -24.66
C GLU A 240 -25.56 24.63 -23.29
N ARG A 241 -26.30 24.95 -22.21
CA ARG A 241 -26.02 24.55 -20.84
C ARG A 241 -27.01 23.48 -20.41
N LEU A 242 -26.48 22.29 -20.02
CA LEU A 242 -27.25 21.16 -19.52
C LEU A 242 -27.06 20.99 -18.01
N PRO A 243 -28.12 20.94 -17.20
CA PRO A 243 -28.02 20.62 -15.79
C PRO A 243 -27.41 19.22 -15.60
N ALA A 244 -26.49 19.08 -14.61
CA ALA A 244 -25.86 17.84 -14.28
C ALA A 244 -25.50 17.83 -12.77
N ASP A 245 -26.04 16.89 -12.02
CA ASP A 245 -25.75 16.73 -10.61
C ASP A 245 -24.43 15.98 -10.38
N GLY A 246 -24.07 15.09 -11.31
CA GLY A 246 -22.79 14.39 -11.35
C GLY A 246 -22.36 14.12 -12.78
N VAL A 247 -21.05 14.19 -13.02
CA VAL A 247 -20.46 13.99 -14.35
C VAL A 247 -19.42 12.88 -14.29
N VAL A 248 -19.59 11.85 -15.14
CA VAL A 248 -18.59 10.82 -15.39
C VAL A 248 -17.92 11.11 -16.73
N TRP A 249 -16.59 11.23 -16.70
CA TRP A 249 -15.82 11.58 -17.88
C TRP A 249 -15.20 10.33 -18.51
N VAL A 250 -15.65 9.96 -19.71
CA VAL A 250 -15.27 8.72 -20.43
C VAL A 250 -14.79 9.06 -21.86
N ALA A 251 -14.14 10.19 -22.03
CA ALA A 251 -13.57 10.59 -23.32
C ALA A 251 -12.47 9.60 -23.74
N GLY A 252 -11.99 9.74 -24.97
CA GLY A 252 -10.95 8.88 -25.55
C GLY A 252 -9.72 8.72 -24.67
N ALA A 253 -8.93 7.70 -24.92
CA ALA A 253 -7.66 7.49 -24.20
C ALA A 253 -6.65 8.59 -24.54
N ALA A 254 -5.91 9.06 -23.54
CA ALA A 254 -4.75 9.95 -23.68
C ALA A 254 -3.51 9.32 -23.06
N ALA A 255 -2.34 9.65 -23.59
CA ALA A 255 -1.09 9.17 -23.05
C ALA A 255 -0.82 9.74 -21.65
N LEU A 256 -0.04 9.02 -20.86
CA LEU A 256 0.47 9.49 -19.57
C LEU A 256 1.73 10.35 -19.80
N PRO A 257 1.96 11.40 -19.00
CA PRO A 257 3.15 12.24 -19.13
C PRO A 257 4.45 11.53 -18.71
N LEU A 258 4.36 10.33 -18.20
CA LEU A 258 5.48 9.47 -17.79
C LEU A 258 6.58 9.34 -18.86
N PHE A 259 6.22 9.40 -20.14
CA PHE A 259 7.14 9.22 -21.28
C PHE A 259 7.68 10.54 -21.82
N ASP A 260 7.25 11.68 -21.31
CA ASP A 260 7.72 12.99 -21.76
C ASP A 260 9.20 13.14 -21.42
N GLY A 261 10.00 13.47 -22.43
CA GLY A 261 11.45 13.60 -22.28
C GLY A 261 12.23 12.29 -22.07
N ALA A 262 11.58 11.12 -22.11
CA ALA A 262 12.20 9.82 -21.89
C ALA A 262 13.15 9.35 -23.03
N GLY A 263 13.21 10.07 -24.14
CA GLY A 263 13.96 9.64 -25.32
C GLY A 263 13.30 8.50 -26.12
N LEU A 264 12.05 8.17 -25.81
CA LEU A 264 11.26 7.16 -26.52
C LEU A 264 10.49 7.79 -27.69
N GLU A 265 10.43 7.08 -28.82
CA GLU A 265 9.55 7.49 -29.92
C GLU A 265 8.08 7.32 -29.55
N THR A 266 7.27 8.38 -29.74
CA THR A 266 5.82 8.36 -29.55
C THR A 266 5.07 8.62 -30.84
N ASP A 267 3.77 8.24 -30.88
CA ASP A 267 2.86 8.66 -31.95
C ASP A 267 2.33 10.08 -31.70
N GLY A 268 1.50 10.59 -32.62
CA GLY A 268 0.90 11.94 -32.52
C GLY A 268 -0.02 12.12 -31.29
N GLY A 269 -0.37 11.04 -30.56
CA GLY A 269 -1.15 11.05 -29.32
C GLY A 269 -0.29 10.88 -28.07
N GLY A 270 1.04 10.84 -28.18
CA GLY A 270 1.97 10.66 -27.08
C GLY A 270 2.16 9.20 -26.61
N PHE A 271 1.57 8.23 -27.31
CA PHE A 271 1.72 6.81 -26.96
C PHE A 271 3.04 6.24 -27.48
N VAL A 272 3.72 5.43 -26.70
CA VAL A 272 5.05 4.88 -27.03
C VAL A 272 4.95 3.90 -28.20
N ARG A 273 5.75 4.13 -29.26
CA ARG A 273 5.77 3.29 -30.47
C ARG A 273 6.51 1.98 -30.22
N ILE A 274 5.85 0.85 -30.56
CA ILE A 274 6.39 -0.49 -30.32
C ILE A 274 6.51 -1.32 -31.60
N ARG A 275 7.55 -2.19 -31.64
CA ARG A 275 7.77 -3.23 -32.63
C ARG A 275 6.86 -4.46 -32.37
N PRO A 276 6.75 -5.40 -33.34
CA PRO A 276 6.03 -6.66 -33.12
C PRO A 276 6.54 -7.46 -31.92
N THR A 277 7.79 -7.32 -31.53
CA THR A 277 8.37 -7.94 -30.34
C THR A 277 7.98 -7.27 -29.04
N LEU A 278 7.13 -6.22 -29.06
CA LEU A 278 6.71 -5.39 -27.94
C LEU A 278 7.80 -4.51 -27.32
N GLN A 279 8.97 -4.43 -27.98
CA GLN A 279 10.02 -3.50 -27.63
C GLN A 279 9.71 -2.10 -28.19
N CYS A 280 10.12 -1.06 -27.47
CA CYS A 280 10.03 0.31 -27.97
C CYS A 280 10.97 0.53 -29.15
N LEU A 281 10.61 1.42 -30.08
CA LEU A 281 11.49 1.76 -31.20
C LEU A 281 12.76 2.41 -30.66
N GLY A 282 13.92 2.00 -31.22
CA GLY A 282 15.22 2.50 -30.80
C GLY A 282 15.78 1.91 -29.49
N HIS A 283 14.97 1.20 -28.69
CA HIS A 283 15.36 0.71 -27.37
C HIS A 283 15.05 -0.78 -27.22
N ASP A 284 16.08 -1.62 -27.24
CA ASP A 284 15.92 -3.07 -27.09
C ASP A 284 15.60 -3.50 -25.65
N GLU A 285 15.99 -2.70 -24.68
CA GLU A 285 15.79 -2.94 -23.24
C GLU A 285 14.46 -2.42 -22.69
N VAL A 286 13.71 -1.63 -23.48
CA VAL A 286 12.42 -1.04 -23.07
C VAL A 286 11.28 -1.72 -23.79
N PHE A 287 10.30 -2.22 -23.04
CA PHE A 287 9.08 -2.83 -23.54
C PHE A 287 7.85 -2.00 -23.11
N ALA A 288 6.82 -1.97 -23.95
CA ALA A 288 5.55 -1.38 -23.60
C ALA A 288 4.39 -2.20 -24.18
N VAL A 289 3.30 -2.32 -23.41
CA VAL A 289 2.10 -3.11 -23.77
C VAL A 289 0.80 -2.42 -23.32
N GLY A 290 -0.32 -2.89 -23.83
CA GLY A 290 -1.63 -2.35 -23.50
C GLY A 290 -1.84 -0.93 -23.99
N ASP A 291 -2.59 -0.14 -23.21
CA ASP A 291 -3.07 1.16 -23.68
C ASP A 291 -1.96 2.23 -23.78
N CYS A 292 -0.82 2.08 -23.08
CA CYS A 292 0.30 3.02 -23.18
C CYS A 292 1.11 2.86 -24.48
N ALA A 293 0.94 1.75 -25.21
CA ALA A 293 1.71 1.41 -26.40
C ALA A 293 0.98 1.75 -27.71
N ALA A 294 1.71 2.26 -28.71
CA ALA A 294 1.25 2.49 -30.08
C ALA A 294 1.84 1.43 -31.01
N TRP A 295 0.98 0.68 -31.67
CA TRP A 295 1.35 -0.37 -32.61
C TRP A 295 1.83 0.20 -33.95
N THR A 296 3.01 -0.23 -34.45
CA THR A 296 3.62 0.33 -35.67
C THR A 296 3.57 -0.59 -36.89
N ALA A 297 3.34 -1.89 -36.70
CA ALA A 297 3.40 -2.88 -37.79
C ALA A 297 2.05 -3.07 -38.53
N GLY A 298 1.21 -2.03 -38.56
CA GLY A 298 -0.10 -2.05 -39.20
C GLY A 298 -1.02 -0.94 -38.72
N PRO A 299 -2.33 -1.01 -39.01
CA PRO A 299 -3.28 -0.06 -38.48
C PRO A 299 -3.23 0.04 -36.96
N GLY A 300 -3.40 1.25 -36.42
CA GLY A 300 -3.41 1.47 -34.98
C GLY A 300 -4.43 0.57 -34.28
N LEU A 301 -4.03 0.03 -33.13
CA LEU A 301 -4.92 -0.79 -32.30
C LEU A 301 -5.77 0.10 -31.40
N ALA A 302 -7.04 -0.26 -31.23
CA ALA A 302 -7.90 0.38 -30.25
C ALA A 302 -7.33 0.20 -28.82
N LYS A 303 -7.49 1.21 -27.97
CA LYS A 303 -7.08 1.14 -26.56
C LYS A 303 -8.11 0.31 -25.78
N ALA A 304 -7.89 -1.00 -25.73
CA ALA A 304 -8.80 -1.97 -25.11
C ALA A 304 -8.04 -3.08 -24.41
N GLY A 305 -8.49 -3.45 -23.20
CA GLY A 305 -7.83 -4.43 -22.33
C GLY A 305 -7.58 -5.80 -22.97
N VAL A 306 -8.37 -6.20 -23.98
CA VAL A 306 -8.17 -7.47 -24.70
C VAL A 306 -6.80 -7.57 -25.38
N TYR A 307 -6.25 -6.45 -25.85
CA TYR A 307 -4.92 -6.43 -26.44
C TYR A 307 -3.83 -6.64 -25.38
N ALA A 308 -3.92 -5.97 -24.24
CA ALA A 308 -3.00 -6.19 -23.12
C ALA A 308 -3.02 -7.65 -22.63
N VAL A 309 -4.23 -8.24 -22.48
CA VAL A 309 -4.37 -9.65 -22.09
C VAL A 309 -3.68 -10.57 -23.10
N ARG A 310 -3.79 -10.32 -24.41
CA ARG A 310 -3.19 -11.16 -25.45
C ARG A 310 -1.71 -10.88 -25.69
N GLN A 311 -1.23 -9.69 -25.35
CA GLN A 311 0.20 -9.37 -25.37
C GLN A 311 0.95 -10.05 -24.21
N GLY A 312 0.30 -10.31 -23.08
CA GLY A 312 0.90 -10.88 -21.88
C GLY A 312 1.75 -12.13 -22.10
N PRO A 313 1.27 -13.20 -22.77
CA PRO A 313 2.07 -14.40 -23.03
C PRO A 313 3.30 -14.12 -23.92
N VAL A 314 3.18 -13.22 -24.91
CA VAL A 314 4.31 -12.84 -25.79
C VAL A 314 5.32 -12.00 -25.03
N LEU A 315 4.85 -11.02 -24.25
CA LEU A 315 5.69 -10.20 -23.38
C LEU A 315 6.48 -11.07 -22.41
N THR A 316 5.80 -11.99 -21.73
CA THR A 316 6.42 -12.91 -20.78
C THR A 316 7.55 -13.70 -21.42
N HIS A 317 7.28 -14.29 -22.60
CA HIS A 317 8.31 -15.02 -23.35
C HIS A 317 9.49 -14.11 -23.70
N ASN A 318 9.21 -12.90 -24.22
CA ASN A 318 10.23 -11.98 -24.70
C ASN A 318 11.10 -11.42 -23.57
N LEU A 319 10.52 -11.10 -22.41
CA LEU A 319 11.30 -10.69 -21.24
C LEU A 319 12.23 -11.80 -20.75
N MET A 320 11.72 -13.05 -20.67
CA MET A 320 12.56 -14.19 -20.28
C MET A 320 13.64 -14.51 -21.31
N ALA A 321 13.31 -14.45 -22.61
CA ALA A 321 14.28 -14.66 -23.70
C ALA A 321 15.34 -13.58 -23.73
N ARG A 322 14.99 -12.32 -23.49
CA ARG A 322 15.94 -11.20 -23.41
C ARG A 322 17.00 -11.43 -22.34
N ILE A 323 16.58 -11.89 -21.16
CA ILE A 323 17.48 -12.14 -20.02
C ILE A 323 18.32 -13.41 -20.27
N GLY A 324 17.68 -14.46 -20.82
CA GLY A 324 18.31 -15.76 -21.04
C GLY A 324 19.04 -15.92 -22.38
N GLY A 325 19.09 -14.87 -23.22
CA GLY A 325 19.74 -14.91 -24.53
C GLY A 325 18.94 -15.65 -25.62
N GLY A 326 17.62 -15.82 -25.46
CA GLY A 326 16.75 -16.52 -26.41
C GLY A 326 16.19 -15.61 -27.52
N HIS A 327 15.49 -16.24 -28.49
CA HIS A 327 14.83 -15.53 -29.58
C HIS A 327 13.51 -14.90 -29.14
N LEU A 328 13.26 -13.66 -29.56
CA LEU A 328 12.02 -12.94 -29.29
C LEU A 328 10.89 -13.41 -30.25
N ARG A 329 9.66 -13.40 -29.75
CA ARG A 329 8.44 -13.71 -30.52
C ARG A 329 7.73 -12.43 -30.94
N SER A 330 7.15 -12.45 -32.14
CA SER A 330 6.29 -11.36 -32.62
C SER A 330 4.85 -11.56 -32.17
N TYR A 331 4.25 -10.52 -31.57
CA TYR A 331 2.83 -10.43 -31.36
C TYR A 331 2.12 -10.21 -32.72
N ARG A 332 1.00 -10.89 -32.90
CA ARG A 332 0.12 -10.72 -34.06
C ARG A 332 -1.27 -10.35 -33.57
N PRO A 333 -1.70 -9.09 -33.73
CA PRO A 333 -3.01 -8.66 -33.31
C PRO A 333 -4.10 -9.46 -34.04
N GLN A 334 -5.16 -9.82 -33.31
CA GLN A 334 -6.34 -10.39 -33.92
C GLN A 334 -7.08 -9.34 -34.76
N ARG A 335 -7.66 -9.77 -35.89
CA ARG A 335 -8.46 -8.90 -36.77
C ARG A 335 -9.81 -8.49 -36.17
N ASP A 336 -10.34 -9.35 -35.29
CA ASP A 336 -11.62 -9.11 -34.60
C ASP A 336 -11.63 -9.82 -33.24
N PHE A 337 -12.41 -9.32 -32.30
CA PHE A 337 -12.56 -9.91 -30.97
C PHE A 337 -14.02 -9.90 -30.52
N LEU A 338 -14.38 -10.84 -29.65
CA LEU A 338 -15.68 -10.86 -29.00
C LEU A 338 -15.76 -9.67 -28.05
N SER A 339 -16.65 -8.71 -28.34
CA SER A 339 -17.00 -7.60 -27.45
C SER A 339 -18.28 -7.93 -26.69
N LEU A 340 -18.26 -7.78 -25.38
CA LEU A 340 -19.38 -8.08 -24.48
C LEU A 340 -19.68 -6.85 -23.64
N LEU A 341 -20.73 -6.09 -23.99
CA LEU A 341 -21.14 -4.86 -23.31
C LEU A 341 -22.19 -5.18 -22.26
N ASN A 342 -21.90 -4.87 -20.99
CA ASN A 342 -22.81 -5.08 -19.86
C ASN A 342 -23.93 -4.03 -19.84
N LEU A 343 -25.17 -4.45 -19.70
CA LEU A 343 -26.34 -3.57 -19.61
C LEU A 343 -26.76 -3.26 -18.16
N GLY A 344 -26.01 -3.74 -17.17
CA GLY A 344 -26.20 -3.45 -15.73
C GLY A 344 -27.36 -4.20 -15.05
N ASP A 345 -28.27 -4.80 -15.80
CA ASP A 345 -29.49 -5.46 -15.31
C ASP A 345 -29.48 -7.01 -15.46
N GLY A 346 -28.31 -7.58 -15.68
CA GLY A 346 -28.14 -9.01 -15.95
C GLY A 346 -28.26 -9.37 -17.43
N GLY A 347 -28.37 -8.38 -18.32
CA GLY A 347 -28.25 -8.51 -19.76
C GLY A 347 -26.90 -8.01 -20.29
N ALA A 348 -26.51 -8.47 -21.47
CA ALA A 348 -25.35 -7.95 -22.20
C ALA A 348 -25.57 -8.00 -23.69
N ILE A 349 -24.88 -7.13 -24.45
CA ILE A 349 -24.78 -7.16 -25.90
C ILE A 349 -23.44 -7.76 -26.29
N GLY A 350 -23.47 -8.91 -26.96
CA GLY A 350 -22.30 -9.56 -27.54
C GLY A 350 -22.16 -9.22 -29.01
N THR A 351 -20.98 -8.82 -29.47
CA THR A 351 -20.71 -8.50 -30.88
C THR A 351 -19.45 -9.21 -31.34
N LYS A 352 -19.55 -9.89 -32.49
CA LYS A 352 -18.42 -10.50 -33.20
C LYS A 352 -18.75 -10.58 -34.72
N TRP A 353 -17.78 -10.29 -35.58
CA TRP A 353 -17.93 -10.32 -37.04
C TRP A 353 -19.20 -9.59 -37.57
N SER A 354 -19.46 -8.41 -37.02
CA SER A 354 -20.64 -7.60 -37.35
C SER A 354 -22.02 -8.18 -36.93
N VAL A 355 -22.05 -9.34 -36.29
CA VAL A 355 -23.25 -9.92 -35.69
C VAL A 355 -23.34 -9.50 -34.24
N SER A 356 -24.51 -9.01 -33.83
CA SER A 356 -24.76 -8.60 -32.44
C SER A 356 -25.96 -9.36 -31.87
N VAL A 357 -25.84 -9.86 -30.66
CA VAL A 357 -26.87 -10.57 -29.90
C VAL A 357 -27.01 -9.96 -28.53
N GLU A 358 -28.24 -9.80 -28.05
CA GLU A 358 -28.53 -9.32 -26.70
C GLU A 358 -29.17 -10.43 -25.85
N GLY A 359 -28.88 -10.48 -24.56
CA GLY A 359 -29.57 -11.36 -23.65
C GLY A 359 -28.82 -11.71 -22.37
N ARG A 360 -29.52 -12.41 -21.47
CA ARG A 360 -28.96 -12.89 -20.20
C ARG A 360 -27.88 -13.96 -20.39
N ALA A 361 -28.00 -14.81 -21.39
CA ALA A 361 -27.01 -15.81 -21.74
C ALA A 361 -25.67 -15.16 -22.15
N VAL A 362 -25.73 -14.00 -22.83
CA VAL A 362 -24.53 -13.22 -23.19
C VAL A 362 -23.85 -12.65 -21.94
N PHE A 363 -24.64 -12.17 -20.99
CA PHE A 363 -24.11 -11.72 -19.70
C PHE A 363 -23.48 -12.88 -18.91
N ALA A 364 -24.13 -14.04 -18.83
CA ALA A 364 -23.59 -15.22 -18.17
C ALA A 364 -22.24 -15.66 -18.77
N LEU A 365 -22.10 -15.61 -20.10
CA LEU A 365 -20.83 -15.85 -20.79
C LEU A 365 -19.77 -14.81 -20.39
N LYS A 366 -20.13 -13.51 -20.38
CA LYS A 366 -19.24 -12.43 -19.94
C LYS A 366 -18.78 -12.66 -18.51
N ASP A 367 -19.70 -12.89 -17.57
CA ASP A 367 -19.42 -13.12 -16.17
C ASP A 367 -18.47 -14.31 -15.96
N TRP A 368 -18.71 -15.41 -16.67
CA TRP A 368 -17.84 -16.59 -16.60
C TRP A 368 -16.42 -16.30 -17.10
N ILE A 369 -16.27 -15.56 -18.22
CA ILE A 369 -14.96 -15.20 -18.78
C ILE A 369 -14.21 -14.31 -17.79
N ASP A 370 -14.87 -13.27 -17.30
CA ASP A 370 -14.27 -12.25 -16.42
C ASP A 370 -13.85 -12.84 -15.07
N ARG A 371 -14.76 -13.57 -14.40
CA ARG A 371 -14.43 -14.25 -13.13
C ARG A 371 -13.33 -15.29 -13.30
N ARG A 372 -13.33 -16.05 -14.40
CA ARG A 372 -12.26 -17.01 -14.69
C ARG A 372 -10.92 -16.31 -14.88
N PHE A 373 -10.91 -15.14 -15.51
CA PHE A 373 -9.68 -14.36 -15.70
C PHE A 373 -9.14 -13.89 -14.34
N VAL A 374 -9.93 -13.20 -13.53
CA VAL A 374 -9.51 -12.63 -12.25
C VAL A 374 -9.02 -13.73 -11.28
N ARG A 375 -9.81 -14.80 -11.10
CA ARG A 375 -9.46 -15.93 -10.18
C ARG A 375 -8.10 -16.55 -10.46
N ARG A 376 -7.64 -16.52 -11.70
CA ARG A 376 -6.32 -17.07 -12.08
C ARG A 376 -5.15 -16.30 -11.46
N PHE A 377 -5.36 -15.07 -11.02
CA PHE A 377 -4.32 -14.18 -10.48
C PHE A 377 -4.54 -13.83 -9.00
N GLN A 378 -5.68 -14.18 -8.44
CA GLN A 378 -5.94 -14.02 -7.02
C GLN A 378 -5.17 -15.08 -6.22
N VAL A 379 -4.15 -14.63 -5.48
CA VAL A 379 -3.36 -15.49 -4.58
C VAL A 379 -4.17 -15.83 -3.32
N LEU A 380 -4.92 -14.85 -2.82
CA LEU A 380 -5.77 -14.98 -1.63
C LEU A 380 -7.24 -14.96 -2.04
N ASP A 381 -8.05 -15.80 -1.41
CA ASP A 381 -9.50 -15.71 -1.49
C ASP A 381 -10.06 -14.59 -0.61
N ARG A 382 -11.38 -14.45 -0.55
CA ARG A 382 -12.07 -13.43 0.28
C ARG A 382 -11.78 -13.59 1.78
N GLU A 383 -11.53 -14.81 2.22
CA GLU A 383 -11.19 -15.13 3.59
C GLU A 383 -9.69 -15.00 3.88
N GLY A 384 -8.86 -14.74 2.85
CA GLY A 384 -7.41 -14.60 2.93
C GLY A 384 -6.67 -15.95 3.04
N ALA A 385 -7.32 -17.04 2.64
CA ALA A 385 -6.64 -18.32 2.40
C ALA A 385 -5.98 -18.33 1.02
N ILE A 386 -4.90 -19.12 0.88
CA ILE A 386 -4.23 -19.27 -0.41
C ILE A 386 -5.11 -20.06 -1.35
N THR A 387 -5.36 -19.54 -2.54
CA THR A 387 -6.17 -20.22 -3.55
C THR A 387 -5.48 -21.47 -4.10
N PRO A 388 -6.23 -22.48 -4.61
CA PRO A 388 -5.66 -23.72 -5.12
C PRO A 388 -4.61 -23.53 -6.22
N ASP A 389 -4.80 -22.51 -7.08
CA ASP A 389 -3.86 -22.17 -8.17
C ASP A 389 -2.44 -21.84 -7.68
N PHE A 390 -2.31 -21.42 -6.41
CA PHE A 390 -1.05 -21.02 -5.79
C PHE A 390 -0.65 -21.92 -4.60
N ALA A 391 -1.51 -22.83 -4.14
CA ALA A 391 -1.24 -23.68 -2.98
C ALA A 391 -0.05 -24.63 -3.19
N ALA A 392 0.13 -25.14 -4.42
CA ALA A 392 1.20 -26.07 -4.77
C ALA A 392 2.54 -25.36 -5.10
N ALA A 393 2.54 -24.05 -5.30
CA ALA A 393 3.77 -23.32 -5.62
C ALA A 393 4.59 -23.08 -4.33
N PRO A 394 5.86 -23.50 -4.27
CA PRO A 394 6.71 -23.25 -3.12
C PRO A 394 6.90 -21.72 -2.96
N MET A 395 6.97 -21.27 -1.69
CA MET A 395 7.36 -19.89 -1.42
C MET A 395 8.84 -19.71 -1.74
N PRO A 396 9.20 -18.69 -2.53
CA PRO A 396 10.62 -18.35 -2.70
C PRO A 396 11.22 -17.96 -1.34
N GLY A 397 12.27 -18.65 -0.90
CA GLY A 397 13.03 -18.27 0.29
C GLY A 397 12.83 -19.10 1.57
N GLY A 398 11.93 -20.08 1.60
CA GLY A 398 11.69 -20.95 2.78
C GLY A 398 11.06 -20.22 3.97
N ASP A 399 11.09 -20.81 5.17
CA ASP A 399 10.65 -20.17 6.42
C ASP A 399 11.67 -19.12 6.85
N MET A 400 11.36 -17.86 6.57
CA MET A 400 12.19 -16.72 6.96
C MET A 400 11.89 -16.28 8.39
N LEU A 401 12.94 -15.96 9.15
CA LEU A 401 12.80 -15.29 10.44
C LEU A 401 12.27 -13.87 10.21
N CYS A 402 11.39 -13.40 11.09
CA CYS A 402 10.88 -12.03 11.03
C CYS A 402 12.02 -11.02 11.01
N GLY A 403 11.92 -10.02 10.16
CA GLY A 403 12.72 -8.79 10.18
C GLY A 403 12.11 -7.75 11.12
N GLY A 404 12.65 -6.53 11.10
CA GLY A 404 12.22 -5.45 11.98
C GLY A 404 12.50 -5.72 13.45
N CYS A 405 11.74 -5.11 14.32
CA CYS A 405 11.93 -5.25 15.79
C CYS A 405 11.64 -6.66 16.33
N ALA A 406 10.97 -7.52 15.58
CA ALA A 406 10.80 -8.93 15.91
C ALA A 406 12.10 -9.76 15.86
N ALA A 407 13.20 -9.19 15.38
CA ALA A 407 14.53 -9.82 15.38
C ALA A 407 15.32 -9.61 16.69
N LYS A 408 14.79 -8.85 17.66
CA LYS A 408 15.45 -8.62 18.96
C LYS A 408 15.57 -9.93 19.77
N VAL A 409 16.62 -10.03 20.58
CA VAL A 409 16.78 -11.12 21.55
C VAL A 409 15.65 -10.98 22.59
N GLY A 410 15.04 -12.10 22.99
CA GLY A 410 13.98 -12.08 23.98
C GLY A 410 14.39 -11.49 25.31
N GLU A 411 13.50 -10.72 25.95
CA GLU A 411 13.71 -9.98 27.21
C GLU A 411 14.37 -10.85 28.29
N SER A 412 13.88 -12.06 28.52
CA SER A 412 14.39 -12.97 29.55
C SER A 412 15.84 -13.38 29.34
N SER A 413 16.31 -13.51 28.11
CA SER A 413 17.71 -13.86 27.82
C SER A 413 18.64 -12.67 27.97
N LEU A 414 18.19 -11.48 27.56
CA LEU A 414 18.92 -10.24 27.72
C LEU A 414 19.09 -9.91 29.20
N THR A 415 18.02 -9.97 30.00
CA THR A 415 18.07 -9.69 31.46
C THR A 415 19.05 -10.59 32.16
N ARG A 416 18.98 -11.92 31.95
CA ARG A 416 19.94 -12.86 32.57
C ARG A 416 21.40 -12.61 32.17
N ALA A 417 21.62 -12.17 30.92
CA ALA A 417 22.98 -11.86 30.48
C ALA A 417 23.53 -10.60 31.18
N LEU A 418 22.70 -9.57 31.31
CA LEU A 418 23.04 -8.32 32.00
C LEU A 418 23.25 -8.54 33.51
N GLU A 419 22.42 -9.33 34.18
CA GLU A 419 22.57 -9.72 35.58
C GLU A 419 23.93 -10.41 35.84
N ARG A 420 24.37 -11.28 34.93
CA ARG A 420 25.68 -11.97 35.03
C ARG A 420 26.86 -11.05 34.73
N LEU A 421 26.66 -10.03 33.87
CA LEU A 421 27.72 -9.07 33.55
C LEU A 421 28.08 -8.19 34.75
N GLY A 422 27.13 -7.92 35.64
CA GLY A 422 27.24 -6.88 36.66
C GLY A 422 27.14 -5.49 36.02
N VAL A 423 26.45 -4.58 36.69
CA VAL A 423 26.24 -3.24 36.16
C VAL A 423 27.34 -2.30 36.62
N PRO A 424 28.16 -1.72 35.72
CA PRO A 424 29.13 -0.69 36.09
C PRO A 424 28.40 0.56 36.60
N SER A 425 28.87 1.15 37.68
CA SER A 425 28.35 2.38 38.27
C SER A 425 29.28 3.54 37.93
N HIS A 426 28.73 4.64 37.44
CA HIS A 426 29.47 5.90 37.27
C HIS A 426 28.58 7.08 37.66
N PRO A 427 29.09 8.08 38.43
CA PRO A 427 28.26 9.19 38.93
C PRO A 427 27.54 10.00 37.86
N ALA A 428 28.12 10.11 36.67
CA ALA A 428 27.53 10.85 35.55
C ALA A 428 26.37 10.10 34.85
N VAL A 429 26.10 8.82 35.17
CA VAL A 429 25.04 8.06 34.55
C VAL A 429 23.71 8.41 35.19
N VAL A 430 22.82 9.04 34.41
CA VAL A 430 21.45 9.44 34.79
C VAL A 430 20.42 8.35 34.46
N LEU A 431 20.55 7.75 33.27
CA LEU A 431 19.80 6.56 32.82
C LEU A 431 20.79 5.55 32.24
N GLY A 432 20.72 4.31 32.69
CA GLY A 432 21.65 3.27 32.25
C GLY A 432 21.24 1.88 32.71
N LEU A 433 22.15 0.90 32.64
CA LEU A 433 21.87 -0.51 32.87
C LEU A 433 21.37 -0.86 34.28
N ALA A 434 21.61 0.01 35.29
CA ALA A 434 21.12 -0.21 36.67
C ALA A 434 19.60 0.00 36.78
N GLN A 435 19.07 0.87 35.96
CA GLN A 435 17.62 1.12 35.79
C GLN A 435 17.39 1.26 34.29
N PRO A 436 17.20 0.13 33.57
CA PRO A 436 17.03 0.16 32.13
C PRO A 436 15.85 1.03 31.70
N ASP A 437 16.06 1.80 30.64
CA ASP A 437 15.07 2.64 30.03
C ASP A 437 15.29 2.57 28.49
N ASP A 438 14.44 3.19 27.67
CA ASP A 438 14.55 3.15 26.20
C ASP A 438 15.87 3.77 25.71
N ALA A 439 16.39 4.79 26.41
CA ALA A 439 17.66 5.44 26.09
C ALA A 439 18.59 5.50 27.30
N ALA A 440 19.88 5.52 27.05
CA ALA A 440 20.89 5.88 28.07
C ALA A 440 21.00 7.40 28.15
N ALA A 441 21.30 7.93 29.36
CA ALA A 441 21.55 9.35 29.54
C ALA A 441 22.73 9.57 30.49
N VAL A 442 23.62 10.46 30.10
CA VAL A 442 24.82 10.82 30.92
C VAL A 442 24.90 12.33 31.07
N GLU A 443 25.31 12.78 32.25
CA GLU A 443 25.60 14.18 32.54
C GLU A 443 27.04 14.51 32.15
N THR A 444 27.24 15.57 31.42
CA THR A 444 28.57 16.08 31.06
C THR A 444 29.15 16.88 32.20
N GLU A 445 30.45 17.14 32.19
CA GLU A 445 31.12 18.03 33.16
C GLU A 445 30.52 19.43 33.23
N ARG A 446 29.76 19.87 32.20
CA ARG A 446 29.08 21.17 32.17
C ARG A 446 27.62 21.11 32.64
N GLY A 447 27.16 19.95 33.10
CA GLY A 447 25.81 19.73 33.58
C GLY A 447 24.76 19.52 32.46
N GLU A 448 25.18 19.42 31.18
CA GLU A 448 24.27 19.07 30.10
C GLU A 448 24.01 17.56 30.09
N ILE A 449 22.81 17.16 29.79
CA ILE A 449 22.45 15.74 29.64
C ILE A 449 22.55 15.33 28.17
N VAL A 450 23.38 14.34 27.89
CA VAL A 450 23.42 13.66 26.60
C VAL A 450 22.57 12.38 26.69
N ALA A 451 21.46 12.31 25.96
CA ALA A 451 20.68 11.10 25.82
C ALA A 451 21.01 10.41 24.49
N ALA A 452 21.23 9.11 24.52
CA ALA A 452 21.63 8.32 23.35
C ALA A 452 20.96 6.95 23.34
N THR A 453 20.69 6.45 22.13
CA THR A 453 20.20 5.10 21.88
C THR A 453 20.87 4.48 20.67
N VAL A 454 20.79 3.16 20.53
CA VAL A 454 21.16 2.43 19.33
C VAL A 454 20.10 1.37 19.02
N ASP A 455 19.55 1.40 17.82
CA ASP A 455 18.60 0.40 17.37
C ASP A 455 18.97 -0.10 15.96
N SER A 456 18.87 -1.40 15.75
CA SER A 456 19.13 -2.03 14.46
C SER A 456 18.25 -3.25 14.26
N PHE A 457 17.93 -3.54 13.00
CA PHE A 457 17.19 -4.73 12.65
C PHE A 457 17.50 -5.24 11.23
N ARG A 458 17.17 -6.50 10.98
CA ARG A 458 17.19 -7.09 9.65
C ARG A 458 16.07 -6.52 8.80
N ALA A 459 16.32 -6.38 7.49
CA ALA A 459 15.29 -5.93 6.56
C ALA A 459 14.02 -6.79 6.66
N PHE A 460 12.90 -6.12 6.74
CA PHE A 460 11.55 -6.71 6.77
C PHE A 460 10.87 -6.69 5.40
N ALA A 461 11.46 -6.02 4.42
CA ALA A 461 10.98 -5.88 3.05
C ALA A 461 12.15 -5.89 2.06
N ASP A 462 11.85 -6.15 0.79
CA ASP A 462 12.86 -6.16 -0.28
C ASP A 462 13.10 -4.77 -0.91
N ASP A 463 12.49 -3.71 -0.37
CA ASP A 463 12.72 -2.32 -0.77
C ASP A 463 13.72 -1.63 0.17
N PRO A 464 15.00 -1.45 -0.24
CA PRO A 464 16.02 -0.86 0.61
C PRO A 464 15.72 0.57 1.07
N TYR A 465 15.08 1.38 0.21
CA TYR A 465 14.67 2.74 0.55
C TYR A 465 13.65 2.75 1.70
N LEU A 466 12.63 1.88 1.63
CA LEU A 466 11.64 1.72 2.69
C LEU A 466 12.29 1.24 4.00
N VAL A 467 13.18 0.24 3.90
CA VAL A 467 13.90 -0.29 5.09
C VAL A 467 14.71 0.81 5.75
N GLY A 468 15.45 1.61 4.99
CA GLY A 468 16.23 2.74 5.51
C GLY A 468 15.34 3.78 6.22
N ARG A 469 14.20 4.16 5.63
CA ARG A 469 13.26 5.10 6.24
C ARG A 469 12.71 4.59 7.58
N VAL A 470 12.21 3.36 7.59
CA VAL A 470 11.62 2.79 8.82
C VAL A 470 12.67 2.58 9.91
N ALA A 471 13.88 2.16 9.54
CA ALA A 471 14.98 2.01 10.50
C ALA A 471 15.34 3.34 11.18
N ALA A 472 15.38 4.42 10.41
CA ALA A 472 15.65 5.75 10.95
C ALA A 472 14.51 6.24 11.87
N VAL A 473 13.23 6.10 11.44
CA VAL A 473 12.06 6.46 12.29
C VAL A 473 12.04 5.66 13.58
N ASN A 474 12.37 4.37 13.53
CA ASN A 474 12.42 3.51 14.70
C ASN A 474 13.54 3.94 15.68
N ALA A 475 14.73 4.24 15.16
CA ALA A 475 15.88 4.58 16.00
C ALA A 475 15.75 5.93 16.73
N VAL A 476 15.03 6.91 16.16
CA VAL A 476 14.78 8.20 16.83
C VAL A 476 13.66 8.10 17.87
N SER A 477 12.87 7.04 17.86
CA SER A 477 11.66 6.88 18.68
C SER A 477 11.95 6.87 20.17
N ASP A 478 13.00 6.17 20.61
CA ASP A 478 13.43 6.10 22.01
C ASP A 478 13.64 7.49 22.61
N LEU A 479 14.34 8.38 21.88
CA LEU A 479 14.58 9.74 22.35
C LEU A 479 13.30 10.56 22.43
N TRP A 480 12.41 10.40 21.46
CA TRP A 480 11.09 11.02 21.49
C TRP A 480 10.27 10.55 22.68
N ALA A 481 10.34 9.27 23.04
CA ALA A 481 9.67 8.74 24.22
C ALA A 481 10.20 9.37 25.53
N LYS A 482 11.47 9.77 25.57
CA LYS A 482 12.08 10.44 26.71
C LYS A 482 11.88 11.97 26.73
N GLY A 483 11.14 12.52 25.76
CA GLY A 483 10.96 13.97 25.61
C GLY A 483 12.21 14.70 25.11
N VAL A 484 13.19 13.96 24.60
CA VAL A 484 14.46 14.50 24.07
C VAL A 484 14.34 14.65 22.55
N THR A 485 14.69 15.81 22.03
CA THR A 485 14.77 16.03 20.58
C THR A 485 16.06 15.40 20.05
N PRO A 486 15.99 14.38 19.18
CA PRO A 486 17.16 13.82 18.50
C PRO A 486 17.85 14.91 17.65
N ARG A 487 19.17 14.89 17.60
CA ARG A 487 19.97 15.89 16.85
C ARG A 487 20.90 15.27 15.84
N PHE A 488 21.55 14.18 16.20
CA PHE A 488 22.59 13.57 15.38
C PHE A 488 22.40 12.05 15.32
N ALA A 489 22.84 11.46 14.21
CA ALA A 489 22.80 10.02 14.01
C ALA A 489 24.09 9.51 13.34
N LEU A 490 24.50 8.29 13.72
CA LEU A 490 25.49 7.46 13.01
C LEU A 490 24.76 6.24 12.44
N ALA A 491 25.01 5.93 11.16
CA ALA A 491 24.44 4.77 10.50
C ALA A 491 25.32 3.52 10.69
N GLN A 492 24.71 2.37 10.90
CA GLN A 492 25.34 1.05 10.82
C GLN A 492 24.60 0.23 9.77
N VAL A 493 25.26 -0.12 8.65
CA VAL A 493 24.63 -0.84 7.56
C VAL A 493 25.47 -2.06 7.17
N SER A 494 24.85 -3.24 7.17
CA SER A 494 25.40 -4.45 6.58
C SER A 494 24.67 -4.73 5.27
N VAL A 495 25.38 -4.71 4.14
CA VAL A 495 24.82 -4.92 2.81
C VAL A 495 25.08 -6.36 2.37
N PRO A 496 24.11 -7.09 1.80
CA PRO A 496 24.32 -8.41 1.25
C PRO A 496 25.43 -8.42 0.19
N GLU A 497 26.23 -9.47 0.18
CA GLU A 497 27.24 -9.65 -0.85
C GLU A 497 26.65 -9.63 -2.25
N ALA A 498 27.15 -8.77 -3.14
CA ALA A 498 26.66 -8.56 -4.50
C ALA A 498 27.77 -7.96 -5.37
N GLU A 499 27.51 -7.85 -6.68
CA GLU A 499 28.39 -7.06 -7.57
C GLU A 499 28.51 -5.62 -7.05
N PRO A 500 29.68 -4.96 -7.18
CA PRO A 500 29.94 -3.64 -6.60
C PRO A 500 28.86 -2.59 -6.92
N ALA A 501 28.45 -2.46 -8.18
CA ALA A 501 27.42 -1.49 -8.57
C ALA A 501 26.05 -1.75 -7.92
N ARG A 502 25.70 -3.02 -7.67
CA ARG A 502 24.44 -3.40 -7.00
C ARG A 502 24.50 -3.23 -5.50
N ALA A 503 25.66 -3.46 -4.89
CA ALA A 503 25.89 -3.16 -3.49
C ALA A 503 25.82 -1.65 -3.23
N GLU A 504 26.46 -0.86 -4.10
CA GLU A 504 26.39 0.61 -4.11
C GLU A 504 24.95 1.11 -4.23
N GLU A 505 24.17 0.63 -5.21
CA GLU A 505 22.77 1.02 -5.38
C GLU A 505 21.92 0.65 -4.16
N THR A 506 22.14 -0.53 -3.57
CA THR A 506 21.44 -0.96 -2.35
C THR A 506 21.75 -0.04 -1.18
N LEU A 507 23.03 0.25 -0.95
CA LEU A 507 23.48 1.16 0.09
C LEU A 507 22.92 2.57 -0.13
N TYR A 508 23.01 3.08 -1.36
CA TYR A 508 22.46 4.38 -1.72
C TYR A 508 20.97 4.50 -1.40
N GLN A 509 20.16 3.52 -1.81
CA GLN A 509 18.71 3.52 -1.53
C GLN A 509 18.41 3.48 -0.03
N VAL A 510 19.12 2.64 0.75
CA VAL A 510 19.00 2.60 2.22
C VAL A 510 19.30 3.97 2.82
N MET A 511 20.44 4.54 2.46
CA MET A 511 20.90 5.81 3.04
C MET A 511 20.05 7.00 2.60
N ALA A 512 19.55 6.99 1.37
CA ALA A 512 18.62 8.01 0.90
C ALA A 512 17.27 7.95 1.65
N GLY A 513 16.77 6.74 1.91
CA GLY A 513 15.58 6.54 2.72
C GLY A 513 15.76 7.01 4.17
N ALA A 514 16.88 6.61 4.78
CA ALA A 514 17.23 7.02 6.15
C ALA A 514 17.36 8.53 6.26
N ARG A 515 18.10 9.14 5.34
CA ARG A 515 18.30 10.59 5.28
C ARG A 515 16.96 11.33 5.19
N ALA A 516 16.05 10.90 4.30
CA ALA A 516 14.74 11.53 4.17
C ALA A 516 13.92 11.51 5.47
N ALA A 517 14.00 10.40 6.25
CA ALA A 517 13.31 10.30 7.54
C ALA A 517 14.00 11.13 8.63
N LEU A 518 15.33 11.09 8.72
CA LEU A 518 16.10 11.85 9.71
C LEU A 518 15.96 13.36 9.50
N GLU A 519 16.06 13.84 8.26
CA GLU A 519 15.90 15.27 7.93
C GLU A 519 14.49 15.78 8.26
N ALA A 520 13.45 14.97 8.08
CA ALA A 520 12.08 15.33 8.46
C ALA A 520 11.93 15.56 9.98
N ASP A 521 12.71 14.87 10.79
CA ASP A 521 12.75 15.04 12.25
C ASP A 521 13.85 16.06 12.71
N GLY A 522 14.57 16.67 11.77
CA GLY A 522 15.64 17.64 12.07
C GLY A 522 16.91 16.99 12.58
N VAL A 523 17.15 15.72 12.28
CA VAL A 523 18.32 14.94 12.69
C VAL A 523 19.38 14.94 11.60
N THR A 524 20.62 15.27 11.94
CA THR A 524 21.74 15.25 11.00
C THR A 524 22.47 13.91 11.05
N LEU A 525 22.60 13.26 9.90
CA LEU A 525 23.46 12.10 9.75
C LEU A 525 24.92 12.55 9.65
N VAL A 526 25.76 12.18 10.62
CA VAL A 526 27.13 12.69 10.74
C VAL A 526 28.22 11.66 10.37
N GLY A 527 27.83 10.42 10.13
CA GLY A 527 28.77 9.35 9.77
C GLY A 527 28.19 7.97 9.94
N GLY A 528 29.04 6.96 10.03
CA GLY A 528 28.59 5.61 10.26
C GLY A 528 29.64 4.55 9.94
N HIS A 529 29.19 3.28 9.91
CA HIS A 529 30.00 2.12 9.57
C HIS A 529 29.24 1.21 8.61
N THR A 530 29.93 0.68 7.60
CA THR A 530 29.36 -0.19 6.57
C THR A 530 30.14 -1.50 6.48
N THR A 531 29.44 -2.63 6.44
CA THR A 531 30.01 -3.96 6.30
C THR A 531 29.31 -4.73 5.18
N THR A 532 29.92 -5.80 4.70
CA THR A 532 29.23 -6.84 3.92
C THR A 532 28.74 -7.95 4.84
N GLY A 533 27.60 -8.56 4.52
CA GLY A 533 27.02 -9.64 5.33
C GLY A 533 26.09 -10.54 4.51
N LEU A 534 25.42 -11.45 5.18
CA LEU A 534 24.48 -12.38 4.55
C LEU A 534 23.12 -11.70 4.21
N GLU A 535 22.73 -10.72 5.02
CA GLU A 535 21.43 -10.05 4.96
C GLU A 535 21.61 -8.53 5.06
N LEU A 536 20.61 -7.79 4.57
CA LEU A 536 20.57 -6.35 4.81
C LEU A 536 20.17 -6.10 6.27
N VAL A 537 21.10 -5.50 7.02
CA VAL A 537 20.87 -5.01 8.40
C VAL A 537 21.10 -3.52 8.40
N VAL A 538 20.16 -2.78 9.00
CA VAL A 538 20.20 -1.31 9.07
C VAL A 538 19.95 -0.89 10.51
N GLY A 539 20.80 -0.02 11.03
CA GLY A 539 20.65 0.53 12.36
C GLY A 539 21.26 1.93 12.47
N PHE A 540 20.90 2.61 13.54
CA PHE A 540 21.40 3.95 13.85
C PHE A 540 21.70 4.07 15.32
N ALA A 541 22.85 4.68 15.64
CA ALA A 541 23.07 5.28 16.94
C ALA A 541 22.62 6.74 16.86
N VAL A 542 21.72 7.14 17.76
CA VAL A 542 21.11 8.47 17.75
C VAL A 542 21.32 9.13 19.11
N TRP A 543 21.59 10.45 19.12
CA TRP A 543 21.67 11.20 20.35
C TRP A 543 21.10 12.61 20.25
N GLY A 544 20.75 13.13 21.41
CA GLY A 544 20.23 14.48 21.59
C GLY A 544 20.61 15.01 22.98
N PHE A 545 20.12 16.20 23.30
CA PHE A 545 20.47 16.89 24.53
C PHE A 545 19.22 17.26 25.31
N ALA A 546 19.27 17.13 26.64
CA ALA A 546 18.25 17.61 27.54
C ALA A 546 18.84 18.67 28.49
N ALA A 547 18.02 19.61 28.92
CA ALA A 547 18.48 20.73 29.76
C ALA A 547 18.89 20.27 31.19
N SER A 548 18.20 19.24 31.72
CA SER A 548 18.50 18.63 33.01
C SER A 548 17.91 17.23 33.09
N ALA A 549 18.35 16.45 34.07
CA ALA A 549 17.82 15.11 34.36
C ALA A 549 16.31 15.10 34.68
N ASP A 550 15.79 16.20 35.25
CA ASP A 550 14.38 16.33 35.62
C ASP A 550 13.46 16.57 34.42
N THR A 551 14.01 16.94 33.27
CA THR A 551 13.24 17.10 32.02
C THR A 551 13.04 15.79 31.27
N LEU A 552 13.75 14.73 31.67
CA LEU A 552 13.62 13.41 31.04
C LEU A 552 12.35 12.71 31.50
N ILE A 553 11.55 12.26 30.54
CA ILE A 553 10.40 11.38 30.80
C ILE A 553 10.93 9.96 30.94
N ARG A 554 10.70 9.35 32.11
CA ARG A 554 11.18 7.99 32.40
C ARG A 554 10.13 6.96 32.03
N ILE A 555 10.55 5.70 31.86
CA ILE A 555 9.62 4.58 31.74
C ILE A 555 8.85 4.33 33.05
N GLY A 556 9.48 4.61 34.22
CA GLY A 556 8.88 4.56 35.54
C GLY A 556 8.29 5.92 35.96
N GLY A 557 7.39 5.89 36.96
CA GLY A 557 6.75 7.10 37.52
C GLY A 557 5.24 7.16 37.30
N ALA A 558 4.67 6.17 36.61
CA ALA A 558 3.22 6.06 36.46
C ALA A 558 2.54 5.88 37.83
N ALA A 559 1.51 6.67 38.10
CA ALA A 559 0.79 6.69 39.38
C ALA A 559 -0.62 6.13 39.27
N PRO A 560 -1.14 5.48 40.34
CA PRO A 560 -2.54 5.04 40.35
C PRO A 560 -3.51 6.19 40.00
N GLY A 561 -4.42 5.94 39.04
CA GLY A 561 -5.35 6.92 38.50
C GLY A 561 -4.92 7.53 37.17
N ASP A 562 -3.65 7.36 36.76
CA ASP A 562 -3.21 7.78 35.43
C ASP A 562 -3.93 7.01 34.32
N GLN A 563 -4.25 7.68 33.23
CA GLN A 563 -4.72 7.06 31.98
C GLN A 563 -3.55 6.56 31.16
N LEU A 564 -3.72 5.36 30.58
CA LEU A 564 -2.78 4.78 29.63
C LEU A 564 -3.27 5.10 28.21
N ILE A 565 -2.48 5.88 27.47
CA ILE A 565 -2.79 6.29 26.10
C ILE A 565 -1.77 5.66 25.15
N LEU A 566 -2.26 5.04 24.07
CA LEU A 566 -1.45 4.49 22.98
C LEU A 566 -1.65 5.36 21.73
N THR A 567 -0.54 5.80 21.11
CA THR A 567 -0.60 6.78 20.01
C THR A 567 -0.83 6.16 18.63
N LYS A 568 -0.30 4.96 18.36
CA LYS A 568 -0.45 4.27 17.06
C LYS A 568 -1.15 2.92 17.22
N PRO A 569 -1.81 2.42 16.15
CA PRO A 569 -2.45 1.10 16.18
C PRO A 569 -1.42 -0.03 16.21
N LEU A 570 -1.82 -1.16 16.79
CA LEU A 570 -1.04 -2.39 16.90
C LEU A 570 -1.25 -3.31 15.70
N GLY A 571 -0.30 -4.21 15.43
CA GLY A 571 -0.42 -5.26 14.44
C GLY A 571 0.64 -5.26 13.34
N THR A 572 1.70 -4.43 13.45
CA THR A 572 2.76 -4.40 12.43
C THR A 572 3.48 -5.74 12.33
N GLY A 573 3.73 -6.42 13.44
CA GLY A 573 4.45 -7.71 13.48
C GLY A 573 3.68 -8.81 12.74
N VAL A 574 2.41 -9.00 13.05
CA VAL A 574 1.57 -10.02 12.40
C VAL A 574 1.35 -9.73 10.92
N ILE A 575 1.18 -8.45 10.53
CA ILE A 575 1.01 -8.07 9.12
C ILE A 575 2.29 -8.33 8.34
N LEU A 576 3.47 -7.93 8.84
CA LEU A 576 4.75 -8.20 8.19
C LEU A 576 5.02 -9.71 8.09
N GLN A 577 4.70 -10.49 9.11
CA GLN A 577 4.81 -11.94 9.07
C GLN A 577 3.88 -12.57 8.02
N ALA A 578 2.64 -12.09 7.92
CA ALA A 578 1.70 -12.52 6.90
C ALA A 578 2.19 -12.13 5.50
N ASP A 579 2.74 -10.93 5.35
CA ASP A 579 3.32 -10.44 4.10
C ASP A 579 4.46 -11.32 3.62
N MET A 580 5.43 -11.63 4.47
CA MET A 580 6.55 -12.55 4.16
C MET A 580 6.08 -13.91 3.67
N ARG A 581 4.87 -14.35 4.05
CA ARG A 581 4.24 -15.60 3.62
C ARG A 581 3.26 -15.42 2.46
N ALA A 582 3.20 -14.23 1.85
CA ALA A 582 2.21 -13.86 0.83
C ALA A 582 0.75 -14.12 1.27
N ARG A 583 0.45 -13.84 2.55
CA ARG A 583 -0.86 -14.00 3.20
C ARG A 583 -1.46 -12.69 3.70
N ALA A 584 -0.78 -11.56 3.52
CA ALA A 584 -1.33 -10.25 3.79
C ALA A 584 -1.90 -9.63 2.50
N ARG A 585 -3.03 -8.93 2.63
CA ARG A 585 -3.51 -8.08 1.55
C ARG A 585 -2.58 -6.87 1.41
N GLY A 586 -2.35 -6.40 0.20
CA GLY A 586 -1.48 -5.26 -0.07
C GLY A 586 -1.93 -3.99 0.66
N GLU A 587 -3.23 -3.74 0.78
CA GLU A 587 -3.78 -2.60 1.54
C GLU A 587 -3.46 -2.68 3.04
N TRP A 588 -3.40 -3.87 3.63
CA TRP A 588 -3.01 -4.02 5.04
C TRP A 588 -1.53 -3.70 5.24
N VAL A 589 -0.70 -4.13 4.31
CA VAL A 589 0.74 -3.84 4.33
C VAL A 589 0.99 -2.36 4.09
N GLU A 590 0.21 -1.71 3.23
CA GLU A 590 0.27 -0.26 3.00
C GLU A 590 -0.08 0.50 4.29
N ALA A 591 -1.16 0.13 4.99
CA ALA A 591 -1.55 0.72 6.27
C ALA A 591 -0.47 0.52 7.36
N ALA A 592 0.11 -0.68 7.46
CA ALA A 592 1.20 -0.95 8.37
C ALA A 592 2.46 -0.13 8.02
N THR A 593 2.80 -0.03 6.74
CA THR A 593 3.93 0.78 6.24
C THR A 593 3.74 2.26 6.55
N ALA A 594 2.55 2.81 6.29
CA ALA A 594 2.22 4.20 6.64
C ALA A 594 2.38 4.48 8.13
N THR A 595 1.94 3.53 8.97
CA THR A 595 2.10 3.62 10.44
C THR A 595 3.57 3.57 10.86
N MET A 596 4.38 2.68 10.28
CA MET A 596 5.81 2.57 10.57
C MET A 596 6.61 3.80 10.11
N LEU A 597 6.20 4.44 9.02
CA LEU A 597 6.85 5.64 8.48
C LEU A 597 6.49 6.93 9.22
N ARG A 598 5.47 6.90 10.08
CA ARG A 598 5.10 8.07 10.89
C ARG A 598 6.02 8.16 12.10
N SER A 599 6.75 9.29 12.21
CA SER A 599 7.60 9.59 13.36
C SER A 599 6.78 9.81 14.62
N ASN A 600 7.33 9.46 15.78
CA ASN A 600 6.76 9.79 17.09
C ASN A 600 7.06 11.25 17.53
N ALA A 601 7.72 12.04 16.69
CA ALA A 601 8.05 13.45 16.97
C ALA A 601 6.82 14.30 17.29
N ALA A 602 5.75 14.17 16.50
CA ALA A 602 4.52 14.94 16.72
C ALA A 602 3.84 14.55 18.04
N ALA A 603 3.78 13.26 18.33
CA ALA A 603 3.25 12.75 19.60
C ALA A 603 4.08 13.23 20.81
N ALA A 604 5.41 13.19 20.70
CA ALA A 604 6.30 13.69 21.75
C ALA A 604 6.09 15.19 22.01
N ARG A 605 6.01 16.00 20.96
CA ARG A 605 5.72 17.45 21.09
C ARG A 605 4.35 17.72 21.71
N ALA A 606 3.36 16.86 21.47
CA ALA A 606 2.04 16.98 22.08
C ALA A 606 2.03 16.58 23.57
N MET A 607 2.81 15.54 23.97
CA MET A 607 2.80 15.04 25.34
C MET A 607 3.67 15.84 26.32
N VAL A 608 4.84 16.34 25.87
CA VAL A 608 5.81 17.02 26.76
C VAL A 608 5.20 18.19 27.55
N PRO A 609 4.42 19.11 26.94
CA PRO A 609 3.78 20.21 27.68
C PRO A 609 2.78 19.74 28.74
N LEU A 610 2.22 18.56 28.59
CA LEU A 610 1.22 17.96 29.49
C LEU A 610 1.86 17.15 30.62
N ARG A 611 3.21 17.09 30.67
CA ARG A 611 3.98 16.45 31.73
C ARG A 611 3.45 15.05 32.07
N PRO A 612 3.62 14.06 31.17
CA PRO A 612 3.23 12.70 31.44
C PRO A 612 4.02 12.14 32.62
N SER A 613 3.40 11.24 33.37
CA SER A 613 4.03 10.57 34.52
C SER A 613 5.08 9.57 34.08
N ALA A 614 4.84 8.88 32.95
CA ALA A 614 5.76 7.93 32.34
C ALA A 614 5.48 7.79 30.85
N ALA A 615 6.49 7.43 30.07
CA ALA A 615 6.33 7.09 28.65
C ALA A 615 7.40 6.10 28.17
N THR A 616 7.05 5.30 27.20
CA THR A 616 7.94 4.40 26.41
C THR A 616 7.38 4.27 25.01
N ASP A 617 8.21 3.88 24.05
CA ASP A 617 7.68 3.43 22.76
C ASP A 617 7.37 1.92 22.79
N VAL A 618 6.43 1.50 21.94
CA VAL A 618 5.99 0.11 21.89
C VAL A 618 6.64 -0.57 20.70
N THR A 619 7.64 -1.41 20.93
CA THR A 619 8.42 -2.06 19.89
C THR A 619 8.45 -3.60 20.01
N GLY A 620 9.62 -4.21 20.02
CA GLY A 620 9.82 -5.66 19.86
C GLY A 620 9.18 -6.55 20.91
N PHE A 621 9.00 -6.07 22.15
CA PHE A 621 8.39 -6.84 23.24
C PHE A 621 6.85 -6.79 23.24
N GLY A 622 6.26 -6.03 22.34
CA GLY A 622 4.81 -5.83 22.26
C GLY A 622 4.26 -4.99 23.42
N LEU A 623 2.99 -4.65 23.35
CA LEU A 623 2.34 -3.78 24.34
C LEU A 623 2.44 -4.37 25.78
N ALA A 624 2.25 -5.68 25.90
CA ALA A 624 2.30 -6.34 27.23
C ALA A 624 3.69 -6.27 27.88
N GLY A 625 4.75 -6.39 27.09
CA GLY A 625 6.13 -6.28 27.58
C GLY A 625 6.44 -4.87 28.07
N HIS A 626 6.24 -3.87 27.21
CA HIS A 626 6.54 -2.46 27.53
C HIS A 626 5.67 -1.92 28.67
N LEU A 627 4.36 -2.23 28.68
CA LEU A 627 3.51 -1.86 29.83
C LEU A 627 3.92 -2.58 31.10
N GLY A 628 4.28 -3.87 31.02
CA GLY A 628 4.76 -4.62 32.18
C GLY A 628 6.04 -4.02 32.77
N GLU A 629 6.96 -3.53 31.95
CA GLU A 629 8.17 -2.83 32.38
C GLU A 629 7.85 -1.48 33.02
N MET A 630 6.99 -0.66 32.41
CA MET A 630 6.50 0.60 32.94
C MET A 630 5.89 0.40 34.36
N LEU A 631 4.99 -0.55 34.49
CA LEU A 631 4.30 -0.81 35.76
C LEU A 631 5.23 -1.37 36.86
N ARG A 632 6.13 -2.27 36.46
CA ARG A 632 7.14 -2.84 37.39
C ARG A 632 8.06 -1.74 37.94
N THR A 633 8.58 -0.88 37.07
CA THR A 633 9.46 0.24 37.46
C THR A 633 8.68 1.29 38.26
N SER A 634 7.41 1.49 37.98
CA SER A 634 6.51 2.39 38.74
C SER A 634 6.01 1.79 40.07
N LYS A 635 6.25 0.50 40.35
CA LYS A 635 5.70 -0.24 41.49
C LYS A 635 4.16 -0.15 41.56
N ALA A 636 3.53 -0.26 40.40
CA ALA A 636 2.07 -0.16 40.22
C ALA A 636 1.52 -1.36 39.46
N SER A 637 0.22 -1.44 39.34
CA SER A 637 -0.49 -2.35 38.45
C SER A 637 -1.29 -1.54 37.41
N GLY A 638 -1.83 -2.20 36.40
CA GLY A 638 -2.68 -1.53 35.39
C GLY A 638 -3.89 -2.36 34.98
N VAL A 639 -4.89 -1.69 34.45
CA VAL A 639 -6.07 -2.32 33.81
C VAL A 639 -6.02 -1.99 32.33
N LEU A 640 -6.11 -3.02 31.48
CA LEU A 640 -6.20 -2.89 30.02
C LEU A 640 -7.57 -3.30 29.50
N HIS A 641 -8.11 -2.51 28.58
CA HIS A 641 -9.39 -2.72 27.91
C HIS A 641 -9.16 -3.19 26.47
N LEU A 642 -9.43 -4.48 26.17
CA LEU A 642 -9.17 -5.06 24.85
C LEU A 642 -10.00 -4.41 23.74
N ALA A 643 -11.23 -4.01 24.02
CA ALA A 643 -12.10 -3.33 23.06
C ALA A 643 -11.61 -1.92 22.69
N ALA A 644 -10.78 -1.30 23.52
CA ALA A 644 -10.22 0.03 23.28
C ALA A 644 -8.89 0.00 22.51
N LEU A 645 -8.31 -1.17 22.27
CA LEU A 645 -7.03 -1.29 21.55
C LEU A 645 -7.19 -0.91 20.08
N PRO A 646 -6.49 0.11 19.59
CA PRO A 646 -6.46 0.40 18.16
C PRO A 646 -5.66 -0.68 17.42
N ALA A 647 -6.26 -1.25 16.38
CA ALA A 647 -5.65 -2.29 15.57
C ALA A 647 -5.54 -1.89 14.10
N LEU A 648 -4.46 -2.27 13.46
CA LEU A 648 -4.30 -2.14 12.01
C LEU A 648 -5.31 -3.02 11.27
N PRO A 649 -5.79 -2.58 10.09
CA PRO A 649 -6.64 -3.39 9.24
C PRO A 649 -6.04 -4.77 9.00
N GLY A 650 -6.81 -5.82 9.19
CA GLY A 650 -6.40 -7.21 9.00
C GLY A 650 -5.62 -7.84 10.16
N ALA A 651 -5.05 -7.09 11.10
CA ALA A 651 -4.21 -7.64 12.18
C ALA A 651 -4.94 -8.68 13.04
N VAL A 652 -6.13 -8.34 13.56
CA VAL A 652 -6.95 -9.25 14.37
C VAL A 652 -7.39 -10.48 13.57
N ALA A 653 -7.77 -10.29 12.31
CA ALA A 653 -8.16 -11.40 11.43
C ALA A 653 -7.00 -12.37 11.17
N LEU A 654 -5.80 -11.86 10.97
CA LEU A 654 -4.58 -12.68 10.77
C LEU A 654 -4.23 -13.46 12.04
N LEU A 655 -4.29 -12.83 13.23
CA LEU A 655 -4.10 -13.51 14.51
C LEU A 655 -5.14 -14.62 14.73
N GLY A 656 -6.40 -14.36 14.40
CA GLY A 656 -7.49 -15.36 14.45
C GLY A 656 -7.25 -16.57 13.54
N ARG A 657 -6.50 -16.41 12.46
CA ARG A 657 -6.05 -17.49 11.55
C ARG A 657 -4.76 -18.17 11.99
N GLY A 658 -4.26 -17.84 13.17
CA GLY A 658 -3.05 -18.45 13.71
C GLY A 658 -1.74 -17.90 13.14
N ILE A 659 -1.77 -16.80 12.36
CA ILE A 659 -0.54 -16.14 11.91
C ILE A 659 0.01 -15.33 13.06
N ARG A 660 1.27 -15.55 13.39
CA ARG A 660 1.99 -14.86 14.46
C ARG A 660 3.43 -14.64 14.05
N SER A 661 4.03 -13.55 14.52
CA SER A 661 5.46 -13.30 14.33
C SER A 661 6.32 -14.31 15.07
N THR A 662 7.58 -14.43 14.72
CA THR A 662 8.53 -15.34 15.40
C THR A 662 8.82 -14.92 16.85
N ALA A 663 8.67 -13.64 17.21
CA ALA A 663 8.84 -13.14 18.57
C ALA A 663 7.60 -13.35 19.46
N HIS A 664 6.41 -13.55 18.85
CA HIS A 664 5.15 -13.64 19.59
C HIS A 664 5.16 -14.71 20.73
N PRO A 665 5.68 -15.94 20.54
CA PRO A 665 5.69 -16.94 21.61
C PRO A 665 6.54 -16.50 22.82
N GLU A 666 7.64 -15.80 22.61
CA GLU A 666 8.47 -15.26 23.71
C GLU A 666 7.74 -14.12 24.41
N ASN A 667 7.19 -13.16 23.66
CA ASN A 667 6.41 -12.04 24.20
C ASN A 667 5.18 -12.52 24.98
N ALA A 668 4.56 -13.61 24.56
CA ALA A 668 3.40 -14.21 25.27
C ALA A 668 3.75 -14.73 26.67
N ARG A 669 5.02 -14.87 27.03
CA ARG A 669 5.44 -15.17 28.41
C ARG A 669 5.08 -14.06 29.40
N ALA A 670 4.91 -12.82 28.94
CA ALA A 670 4.41 -11.73 29.77
C ALA A 670 3.03 -12.05 30.40
N ARG A 671 2.26 -12.99 29.79
CA ARG A 671 0.97 -13.48 30.32
C ARG A 671 1.07 -14.04 31.75
N ARG A 672 2.27 -14.48 32.18
CA ARG A 672 2.48 -14.98 33.55
C ARG A 672 2.30 -13.90 34.63
N ALA A 673 2.51 -12.63 34.29
CA ALA A 673 2.32 -11.49 35.14
C ALA A 673 0.95 -10.79 34.91
N MET A 674 0.00 -11.45 34.25
CA MET A 674 -1.28 -10.89 33.89
C MET A 674 -2.44 -11.67 34.53
N LEU A 675 -3.46 -10.95 34.95
CA LEU A 675 -4.78 -11.51 35.28
C LEU A 675 -5.70 -11.25 34.09
N VAL A 676 -5.99 -12.29 33.32
CA VAL A 676 -6.88 -12.20 32.17
C VAL A 676 -8.28 -12.66 32.58
N GLU A 677 -9.25 -11.77 32.56
CA GLU A 677 -10.64 -12.09 32.86
C GLU A 677 -11.24 -13.13 31.88
N PRO A 678 -12.22 -13.94 32.29
CA PRO A 678 -12.75 -15.01 31.44
C PRO A 678 -13.27 -14.54 30.06
N ASP A 679 -13.91 -13.38 29.99
CA ASP A 679 -14.39 -12.80 28.75
C ASP A 679 -13.25 -12.23 27.88
N ALA A 680 -12.24 -11.63 28.51
CA ALA A 680 -11.04 -11.16 27.86
C ALA A 680 -10.22 -12.33 27.26
N ALA A 681 -10.24 -13.50 27.91
CA ALA A 681 -9.53 -14.68 27.40
C ALA A 681 -10.04 -15.18 26.03
N ARG A 682 -11.28 -14.83 25.69
CA ARG A 682 -11.93 -15.17 24.39
C ARG A 682 -11.95 -14.01 23.41
N HIS A 683 -11.48 -12.83 23.82
CA HIS A 683 -11.52 -11.64 22.98
C HIS A 683 -10.50 -11.72 21.83
N ALA A 684 -10.94 -11.39 20.61
CA ALA A 684 -10.13 -11.51 19.39
C ALA A 684 -8.85 -10.66 19.40
N SER A 685 -8.83 -9.55 20.15
CA SER A 685 -7.68 -8.66 20.26
C SER A 685 -6.66 -9.07 21.32
N LEU A 686 -6.87 -10.16 22.07
CA LEU A 686 -5.95 -10.54 23.15
C LEU A 686 -4.51 -10.76 22.68
N ASP A 687 -4.35 -11.43 21.54
CA ASP A 687 -3.03 -11.74 20.99
C ASP A 687 -2.30 -10.51 20.44
N LEU A 688 -2.99 -9.37 20.20
CA LEU A 688 -2.34 -8.10 19.84
C LEU A 688 -1.41 -7.59 20.94
N LEU A 689 -1.67 -7.91 22.21
CA LEU A 689 -0.82 -7.51 23.34
C LEU A 689 0.62 -8.04 23.23
N PHE A 690 0.79 -9.16 22.54
CA PHE A 690 2.08 -9.85 22.41
C PHE A 690 2.72 -9.69 21.02
N ASP A 691 2.01 -9.00 20.09
CA ASP A 691 2.53 -8.76 18.74
C ASP A 691 3.65 -7.73 18.80
N PRO A 692 4.89 -8.05 18.33
CA PRO A 692 5.97 -7.08 18.28
C PRO A 692 5.61 -5.95 17.30
N GLN A 693 5.98 -4.71 17.65
CA GLN A 693 5.77 -3.58 16.78
C GLN A 693 7.10 -3.12 16.17
N THR A 694 7.12 -2.89 14.87
CA THR A 694 8.23 -2.20 14.18
C THR A 694 7.83 -0.75 14.03
N SER A 695 8.63 0.17 14.55
CA SER A 695 8.35 1.61 14.57
C SER A 695 6.95 1.91 15.15
N GLY A 696 6.66 1.33 16.32
CA GLY A 696 5.36 1.47 16.97
C GLY A 696 5.12 2.86 17.56
N GLY A 697 3.98 3.02 18.24
CA GLY A 697 3.59 4.26 18.88
C GLY A 697 4.15 4.39 20.31
N LEU A 698 3.92 5.56 20.90
CA LEU A 698 4.20 5.79 22.32
C LEU A 698 3.06 5.25 23.19
N LEU A 699 3.45 4.62 24.30
CA LEU A 699 2.60 4.32 25.45
C LEU A 699 2.86 5.37 26.52
N VAL A 700 1.85 6.15 26.84
CA VAL A 700 1.97 7.31 27.73
C VAL A 700 1.04 7.13 28.93
N ALA A 701 1.59 7.20 30.13
CA ALA A 701 0.82 7.33 31.37
C ALA A 701 0.70 8.82 31.72
N VAL A 702 -0.52 9.30 31.87
CA VAL A 702 -0.79 10.72 32.13
C VAL A 702 -1.90 10.88 33.16
N PRO A 703 -1.82 11.87 34.09
CA PRO A 703 -2.89 12.16 35.04
C PRO A 703 -4.24 12.26 34.33
N ARG A 704 -5.30 11.63 34.91
CA ARG A 704 -6.62 11.49 34.30
C ARG A 704 -7.20 12.82 33.78
N GLU A 705 -6.97 13.91 34.49
CA GLU A 705 -7.47 15.24 34.12
C GLU A 705 -6.79 15.81 32.87
N ARG A 706 -5.59 15.32 32.51
CA ARG A 706 -4.85 15.75 31.31
C ARG A 706 -5.07 14.83 30.11
N GLY A 707 -5.61 13.63 30.32
CA GLY A 707 -5.84 12.62 29.29
C GLY A 707 -6.65 13.12 28.10
N PRO A 708 -7.82 13.77 28.31
CA PRO A 708 -8.61 14.30 27.18
C PRO A 708 -7.87 15.36 26.36
N ALA A 709 -7.07 16.23 27.03
CA ALA A 709 -6.27 17.25 26.35
C ALA A 709 -5.14 16.59 25.50
N LEU A 710 -4.46 15.56 26.05
CA LEU A 710 -3.45 14.81 25.32
C LEU A 710 -4.05 14.10 24.12
N LEU A 711 -5.17 13.40 24.29
CA LEU A 711 -5.83 12.70 23.19
C LEU A 711 -6.25 13.64 22.05
N SER A 712 -6.77 14.81 22.40
CA SER A 712 -7.11 15.87 21.43
C SER A 712 -5.87 16.38 20.68
N ALA A 713 -4.78 16.65 21.40
CA ALA A 713 -3.53 17.11 20.83
C ALA A 713 -2.89 16.06 19.91
N LEU A 714 -2.91 14.78 20.29
CA LEU A 714 -2.40 13.68 19.47
C LEU A 714 -3.18 13.55 18.16
N ARG A 715 -4.52 13.60 18.21
CA ARG A 715 -5.35 13.53 17.01
C ARG A 715 -5.13 14.74 16.09
N ALA A 716 -5.02 15.94 16.66
CA ALA A 716 -4.68 17.13 15.89
C ALA A 716 -3.28 17.07 15.26
N ALA A 717 -2.37 16.31 15.85
CA ALA A 717 -1.02 16.05 15.34
C ALA A 717 -0.96 14.92 14.29
N GLY A 718 -2.11 14.31 13.93
CA GLY A 718 -2.22 13.26 12.92
C GLY A 718 -2.24 11.83 13.49
N ASP A 719 -2.24 11.65 14.81
CA ASP A 719 -2.42 10.35 15.47
C ASP A 719 -3.92 10.06 15.69
N GLU A 720 -4.68 9.96 14.59
CA GLU A 720 -6.14 9.78 14.62
C GLU A 720 -6.58 8.52 15.38
N ALA A 721 -5.74 7.47 15.35
CA ALA A 721 -5.98 6.21 16.05
C ALA A 721 -5.60 6.25 17.53
N ALA A 722 -5.09 7.37 18.05
CA ALA A 722 -4.73 7.49 19.46
C ALA A 722 -5.93 7.21 20.36
N ALA A 723 -5.74 6.36 21.38
CA ALA A 723 -6.81 5.88 22.24
C ALA A 723 -6.36 5.72 23.70
N VAL A 724 -7.29 5.97 24.62
CA VAL A 724 -7.14 5.54 26.02
C VAL A 724 -7.40 4.03 26.05
N ILE A 725 -6.37 3.26 26.40
CA ILE A 725 -6.41 1.79 26.38
C ILE A 725 -6.55 1.17 27.76
N GLY A 726 -6.48 1.99 28.81
CA GLY A 726 -6.53 1.52 30.19
C GLY A 726 -6.19 2.59 31.21
N GLU A 727 -5.91 2.14 32.42
CA GLU A 727 -5.53 2.99 33.54
C GLU A 727 -4.52 2.32 34.45
N VAL A 728 -3.75 3.11 35.17
CA VAL A 728 -2.82 2.66 36.22
C VAL A 728 -3.60 2.46 37.52
N ALA A 729 -3.35 1.38 38.19
CA ALA A 729 -4.01 0.97 39.44
C ALA A 729 -2.99 0.75 40.58
N PRO A 730 -3.40 0.77 41.84
CA PRO A 730 -2.53 0.35 42.94
C PRO A 730 -2.00 -1.07 42.75
N PRO A 731 -0.81 -1.39 43.33
CA PRO A 731 -0.25 -2.73 43.29
C PRO A 731 -1.28 -3.78 43.77
N ARG A 732 -1.41 -4.87 43.04
CA ARG A 732 -2.34 -5.93 43.36
C ARG A 732 -1.79 -6.90 44.39
N PRO A 733 -2.63 -7.37 45.32
CA PRO A 733 -2.20 -8.36 46.33
C PRO A 733 -1.77 -9.72 45.76
N ASP A 734 -2.32 -10.10 44.57
CA ASP A 734 -1.98 -11.33 43.84
C ASP A 734 -0.69 -11.23 43.03
N GLY A 735 -0.03 -10.06 43.03
CA GLY A 735 1.22 -9.81 42.31
C GLY A 735 1.03 -9.64 40.78
N ALA A 736 -0.17 -9.70 40.22
CA ALA A 736 -0.40 -9.46 38.81
C ALA A 736 -0.13 -7.98 38.45
N LEU A 737 0.69 -7.75 37.45
CA LEU A 737 1.01 -6.39 36.96
C LEU A 737 -0.13 -5.82 36.11
N ILE A 738 -0.75 -6.64 35.27
CA ILE A 738 -1.77 -6.20 34.32
C ILE A 738 -3.03 -7.02 34.49
N ARG A 739 -4.17 -6.35 34.76
CA ARG A 739 -5.50 -6.93 34.67
C ARG A 739 -6.06 -6.63 33.29
N VAL A 740 -6.49 -7.66 32.56
CA VAL A 740 -7.02 -7.54 31.19
C VAL A 740 -8.51 -7.81 31.22
N VAL A 741 -9.29 -6.85 30.73
CA VAL A 741 -10.75 -6.91 30.64
C VAL A 741 -11.20 -6.76 29.17
N ALA A 742 -12.33 -7.38 28.82
CA ALA A 742 -12.84 -7.34 27.45
C ALA A 742 -13.37 -5.96 27.05
N THR A 743 -14.18 -5.34 27.94
CA THR A 743 -14.84 -4.04 27.71
C THR A 743 -14.27 -2.99 28.66
N GLY A 744 -14.31 -1.70 28.25
CA GLY A 744 -13.99 -0.54 29.09
C GLY A 744 -15.20 0.02 29.77
#